data_f00e6b08b045689637a90e32cf81c75a
#
_entry.id   f00e6b08b045689637a90e32cf81c75a
#
_cell.length_a   1.000
_cell.length_b   1.000
_cell.length_c   1.000
_cell.angle_alpha   90.00
_cell.angle_beta   90.00
_cell.angle_gamma   90.00
#
_symmetry.space_group_name_H-M   'P 1'
#
loop_
_entity.id
_entity.type
_entity.pdbx_description
1 polymer ?
#
loop_
_entity_poly.entity_id
_entity_poly.type
_entity_poly.pdbx_seq_one_letter_code
_entity_poly.pdbx_strand_id
1 'polypeptide(L)'
;MTRMAQRADPSTSAGFRALCDDLGLCFGGDYNPEQWPRSVWNDDVELMVRAGVNLVTVGVFSWAAIEPSPGERAFGWLDDVLDLLHRNGIAVDLATPTASPPPWLGHLHPETLPVDADGVRLVAGSRNQFSPASAVYRSHALAIARDLAERYADHPAVRMWHVGNEYGQLDHGDEAAREFRGWLKRRYGTIERLNDVWGTTVWSQAYRSFDEILPPRRTPYLVNPAQSLDFRRYTSDQLLLCYTEQRDAIRATGARQPITTNFMGFFPHVDYWSWSDEVDVVADDEYPDPASEHAAADIALVQDLMRSLGHGRPWMLMEQTIGAVSWREHNLPKTSGAARLGVLQAVAHGADGVAFFQWRQSHSGAERFHSAMVPHAGADTEVFRGVERLGADLRRLKPVVGHSVEASVGILFGWPSWWAGEEPARPTGRLRTLEQVQRWYRELWRRGVAADVVRPGAELDVYRVVLVPHSYLIEPDTAAALHRAVAAGTRVVIGPFSGVADRNGRILQGRSPVLLHELIGASGEEWTALPEGPTLLQVDEAWDVGAPVAATASVFAERLRSDGAEVLAMFGDGALAGHPAVTRHRFAGGRVWYLGAIVSDALLSAVIDDALQDAGVENALGEAVLPGRPLPVGLEAVRRGSALFLLNHGSEAAQVTLPATMHDLLTNSEVGRAVAVQPGAAMVLIEGLTQ
;
A
#
# COMPACT_ATOMS: atom_id res chain seq x y z
N MET A 1 -22.14 22.02 -3.56
CA MET A 1 -22.72 20.98 -4.43
C MET A 1 -21.66 19.90 -4.54
N THR A 2 -21.80 18.87 -3.77
CA THR A 2 -20.96 17.67 -3.76
C THR A 2 -21.14 17.02 -5.13
N ARG A 3 -20.12 17.04 -6.01
CA ARG A 3 -20.08 16.11 -7.13
C ARG A 3 -20.08 14.72 -6.50
N MET A 4 -21.17 13.99 -6.67
CA MET A 4 -21.13 12.53 -6.52
C MET A 4 -19.99 12.06 -7.43
N ALA A 5 -18.94 11.52 -6.84
CA ALA A 5 -17.93 10.78 -7.57
C ALA A 5 -18.71 9.75 -8.40
N GLN A 6 -18.60 9.80 -9.71
CA GLN A 6 -19.01 8.69 -10.56
C GLN A 6 -18.13 7.53 -10.09
N ARG A 7 -18.72 6.55 -9.42
CA ARG A 7 -18.05 5.28 -9.12
C ARG A 7 -17.45 4.79 -10.42
N ALA A 8 -16.20 4.30 -10.37
CA ALA A 8 -15.58 3.62 -11.50
C ALA A 8 -16.62 2.68 -12.14
N ASP A 9 -16.82 2.81 -13.43
CA ASP A 9 -17.83 2.02 -14.15
C ASP A 9 -17.45 0.54 -13.99
N PRO A 10 -18.33 -0.31 -13.43
CA PRO A 10 -18.04 -1.74 -13.30
C PRO A 10 -17.63 -2.41 -14.62
N SER A 11 -18.00 -1.80 -15.77
CA SER A 11 -17.62 -2.29 -17.09
C SER A 11 -16.12 -2.08 -17.40
N THR A 12 -15.45 -1.11 -16.81
CA THR A 12 -14.02 -0.83 -17.07
C THR A 12 -13.10 -1.72 -16.25
N SER A 13 -13.48 -2.09 -15.02
CA SER A 13 -12.74 -3.12 -14.25
C SER A 13 -12.87 -4.52 -14.87
N ALA A 14 -13.91 -4.77 -15.65
CA ALA A 14 -14.01 -5.95 -16.50
C ALA A 14 -12.91 -6.00 -17.59
N GLY A 15 -12.32 -4.84 -17.93
CA GLY A 15 -11.26 -4.73 -18.94
C GLY A 15 -9.94 -5.42 -18.53
N PHE A 16 -9.46 -5.21 -17.30
CA PHE A 16 -8.24 -5.89 -16.82
C PHE A 16 -8.48 -7.39 -16.62
N ARG A 17 -9.62 -7.77 -16.08
CA ARG A 17 -9.99 -9.17 -15.96
C ARG A 17 -10.05 -9.85 -17.34
N ALA A 18 -10.65 -9.21 -18.34
CA ALA A 18 -10.71 -9.73 -19.70
C ALA A 18 -9.31 -9.83 -20.34
N LEU A 19 -8.39 -8.89 -20.02
CA LEU A 19 -6.99 -8.98 -20.44
C LEU A 19 -6.32 -10.21 -19.84
N CYS A 20 -6.51 -10.47 -18.55
CA CYS A 20 -5.94 -11.63 -17.86
C CYS A 20 -6.60 -12.94 -18.29
N ASP A 21 -7.88 -12.96 -18.62
CA ASP A 21 -8.57 -14.15 -19.19
C ASP A 21 -7.96 -14.53 -20.55
N ASP A 22 -7.55 -13.53 -21.35
CA ASP A 22 -6.88 -13.72 -22.65
C ASP A 22 -5.43 -14.15 -22.48
N LEU A 23 -4.63 -13.36 -21.75
CA LEU A 23 -3.18 -13.54 -21.63
C LEU A 23 -2.73 -14.56 -20.58
N GLY A 24 -3.59 -14.91 -19.62
CA GLY A 24 -3.21 -15.52 -18.35
C GLY A 24 -2.70 -14.46 -17.36
N LEU A 25 -1.80 -14.83 -16.45
CA LEU A 25 -1.12 -13.85 -15.63
C LEU A 25 -0.30 -12.91 -16.52
N CYS A 26 -0.50 -11.59 -16.37
CA CYS A 26 0.31 -10.60 -17.07
C CYS A 26 1.73 -10.63 -16.54
N PHE A 27 2.71 -10.67 -17.43
CA PHE A 27 4.14 -10.76 -17.08
C PHE A 27 5.01 -9.94 -18.00
N GLY A 28 5.87 -9.09 -17.41
CA GLY A 28 6.83 -8.30 -18.15
C GLY A 28 7.54 -7.24 -17.31
N GLY A 29 7.65 -6.04 -17.82
CA GLY A 29 8.31 -4.93 -17.13
C GLY A 29 8.32 -3.64 -17.94
N ASP A 30 8.88 -2.61 -17.35
CA ASP A 30 9.09 -1.34 -18.03
C ASP A 30 10.10 -1.49 -19.15
N TYR A 31 9.65 -1.17 -20.35
CA TYR A 31 10.47 -1.20 -21.55
C TYR A 31 10.73 0.22 -22.02
N ASN A 32 12.01 0.61 -22.03
CA ASN A 32 12.48 1.94 -22.37
C ASN A 32 13.30 1.91 -23.69
N PRO A 33 12.67 1.61 -24.86
CA PRO A 33 13.37 1.45 -26.14
C PRO A 33 14.03 2.75 -26.62
N GLU A 34 13.54 3.92 -26.17
CA GLU A 34 14.13 5.23 -26.50
C GLU A 34 15.55 5.42 -25.95
N GLN A 35 15.97 4.60 -24.97
CA GLN A 35 17.33 4.60 -24.44
C GLN A 35 18.32 3.83 -25.31
N TRP A 36 17.84 3.09 -26.33
CA TRP A 36 18.62 2.14 -27.11
C TRP A 36 18.51 2.38 -28.61
N PRO A 37 19.56 2.08 -29.39
CA PRO A 37 19.46 2.14 -30.85
C PRO A 37 18.47 1.07 -31.36
N ARG A 38 17.80 1.37 -32.47
CA ARG A 38 16.79 0.47 -33.07
C ARG A 38 17.25 -0.96 -33.32
N SER A 39 18.56 -1.19 -33.50
CA SER A 39 19.12 -2.55 -33.67
C SER A 39 18.93 -3.43 -32.45
N VAL A 40 18.79 -2.85 -31.26
CA VAL A 40 18.58 -3.59 -29.99
C VAL A 40 17.11 -4.01 -29.82
N TRP A 41 16.15 -3.32 -30.43
CA TRP A 41 14.73 -3.58 -30.22
C TRP A 41 14.30 -5.00 -30.65
N ASN A 42 14.83 -5.49 -31.78
CA ASN A 42 14.55 -6.86 -32.23
C ASN A 42 15.09 -7.91 -31.25
N ASP A 43 16.33 -7.72 -30.78
CA ASP A 43 16.93 -8.61 -29.78
C ASP A 43 16.10 -8.61 -28.48
N ASP A 44 15.63 -7.43 -28.05
CA ASP A 44 14.78 -7.29 -26.87
C ASP A 44 13.50 -8.09 -27.02
N VAL A 45 12.81 -7.95 -28.15
CA VAL A 45 11.54 -8.66 -28.38
C VAL A 45 11.74 -10.17 -28.51
N GLU A 46 12.82 -10.63 -29.15
CA GLU A 46 13.17 -12.05 -29.19
C GLU A 46 13.41 -12.61 -27.77
N LEU A 47 14.09 -11.86 -26.91
CA LEU A 47 14.33 -12.24 -25.52
C LEU A 47 13.02 -12.20 -24.69
N MET A 48 12.12 -11.22 -24.93
CA MET A 48 10.79 -11.14 -24.30
C MET A 48 9.97 -12.40 -24.61
N VAL A 49 9.87 -12.77 -25.88
CA VAL A 49 9.17 -14.00 -26.33
C VAL A 49 9.75 -15.24 -25.66
N ARG A 50 11.08 -15.34 -25.64
CA ARG A 50 11.79 -16.46 -24.99
C ARG A 50 11.51 -16.55 -23.50
N ALA A 51 11.45 -15.41 -22.81
CA ALA A 51 11.12 -15.35 -21.39
C ALA A 51 9.62 -15.56 -21.09
N GLY A 52 8.76 -15.48 -22.11
CA GLY A 52 7.31 -15.58 -21.97
C GLY A 52 6.65 -14.30 -21.48
N VAL A 53 7.27 -13.16 -21.73
CA VAL A 53 6.68 -11.83 -21.51
C VAL A 53 5.48 -11.64 -22.42
N ASN A 54 4.37 -11.16 -21.88
CA ASN A 54 3.11 -10.95 -22.61
C ASN A 54 2.55 -9.54 -22.47
N LEU A 55 3.11 -8.70 -21.55
CA LEU A 55 2.72 -7.31 -21.34
C LEU A 55 3.98 -6.50 -20.98
N VAL A 56 4.16 -5.31 -21.56
CA VAL A 56 5.22 -4.36 -21.21
C VAL A 56 4.65 -2.97 -21.05
N THR A 57 5.19 -2.18 -20.10
CA THR A 57 4.89 -0.74 -19.98
C THR A 57 5.86 0.04 -20.86
N VAL A 58 5.36 0.96 -21.69
CA VAL A 58 6.16 1.74 -22.63
C VAL A 58 5.85 3.22 -22.47
N GLY A 59 6.90 4.04 -22.44
CA GLY A 59 6.77 5.48 -22.60
C GLY A 59 6.74 6.29 -21.29
N VAL A 60 6.93 5.68 -20.12
CA VAL A 60 6.80 6.33 -18.80
C VAL A 60 7.64 7.61 -18.68
N PHE A 61 8.89 7.60 -19.18
CA PHE A 61 9.84 8.72 -19.05
C PHE A 61 10.20 9.36 -20.39
N SER A 62 9.42 9.13 -21.44
CA SER A 62 9.80 9.47 -22.82
C SER A 62 9.29 10.84 -23.31
N TRP A 63 8.86 11.78 -22.42
CA TRP A 63 8.26 13.04 -22.87
C TRP A 63 9.18 13.82 -23.80
N ALA A 64 10.46 13.99 -23.47
CA ALA A 64 11.41 14.70 -24.33
C ALA A 64 11.68 13.99 -25.68
N ALA A 65 11.51 12.66 -25.75
CA ALA A 65 11.61 11.91 -26.99
C ALA A 65 10.36 12.05 -27.88
N ILE A 66 9.19 12.23 -27.26
CA ILE A 66 7.90 12.44 -27.94
C ILE A 66 7.72 13.92 -28.33
N GLU A 67 8.14 14.84 -27.46
CA GLU A 67 8.04 16.30 -27.65
C GLU A 67 9.40 16.97 -27.45
N PRO A 68 10.31 16.89 -28.44
CA PRO A 68 11.64 17.47 -28.32
C PRO A 68 11.64 19.00 -28.22
N SER A 69 10.62 19.65 -28.76
CA SER A 69 10.39 21.10 -28.68
C SER A 69 8.91 21.37 -28.43
N PRO A 70 8.54 22.53 -27.86
CA PRO A 70 7.14 22.86 -27.58
C PRO A 70 6.21 22.68 -28.76
N GLY A 71 5.24 21.77 -28.66
CA GLY A 71 4.26 21.50 -29.74
C GLY A 71 4.74 20.64 -30.88
N GLU A 72 6.01 20.26 -30.93
CA GLU A 72 6.56 19.36 -31.97
C GLU A 72 6.45 17.89 -31.49
N ARG A 73 5.72 17.06 -32.25
CA ARG A 73 5.51 15.63 -31.89
C ARG A 73 6.37 14.70 -32.75
N ALA A 74 7.11 13.81 -32.13
CA ALA A 74 8.00 12.83 -32.75
C ALA A 74 7.57 11.40 -32.41
N PHE A 75 6.44 10.94 -32.94
CA PHE A 75 5.86 9.63 -32.65
C PHE A 75 6.49 8.45 -33.41
N GLY A 76 7.27 8.68 -34.47
CA GLY A 76 7.70 7.63 -35.39
C GLY A 76 8.47 6.46 -34.76
N TRP A 77 9.25 6.72 -33.69
CA TRP A 77 9.91 5.65 -32.95
C TRP A 77 8.92 4.79 -32.16
N LEU A 78 7.89 5.42 -31.58
CA LEU A 78 6.86 4.74 -30.80
C LEU A 78 5.95 3.91 -31.70
N ASP A 79 5.60 4.43 -32.92
CA ASP A 79 4.87 3.66 -33.93
C ASP A 79 5.62 2.34 -34.24
N ASP A 80 6.93 2.43 -34.52
CA ASP A 80 7.75 1.26 -34.87
C ASP A 80 7.83 0.23 -33.71
N VAL A 81 7.93 0.71 -32.47
CA VAL A 81 7.98 -0.14 -31.27
C VAL A 81 6.64 -0.85 -31.02
N LEU A 82 5.52 -0.12 -31.07
CA LEU A 82 4.19 -0.69 -30.87
C LEU A 82 3.87 -1.76 -31.93
N ASP A 83 4.19 -1.47 -33.20
CA ASP A 83 4.07 -2.42 -34.31
C ASP A 83 4.94 -3.67 -34.10
N LEU A 84 6.18 -3.50 -33.62
CA LEU A 84 7.09 -4.60 -33.35
C LEU A 84 6.56 -5.51 -32.23
N LEU A 85 6.10 -4.94 -31.11
CA LEU A 85 5.51 -5.66 -29.99
C LEU A 85 4.23 -6.41 -30.41
N HIS A 86 3.34 -5.73 -31.16
CA HIS A 86 2.11 -6.34 -31.66
C HIS A 86 2.36 -7.57 -32.54
N ARG A 87 3.30 -7.46 -33.51
CA ARG A 87 3.66 -8.60 -34.41
C ARG A 87 4.20 -9.82 -33.65
N ASN A 88 4.71 -9.62 -32.43
CA ASN A 88 5.24 -10.69 -31.58
C ASN A 88 4.29 -11.10 -30.46
N GLY A 89 3.04 -10.61 -30.47
CA GLY A 89 1.98 -11.00 -29.51
C GLY A 89 2.19 -10.44 -28.10
N ILE A 90 2.95 -9.34 -27.97
CA ILE A 90 3.19 -8.67 -26.70
C ILE A 90 2.23 -7.47 -26.59
N ALA A 91 1.41 -7.46 -25.54
CA ALA A 91 0.53 -6.36 -25.20
C ALA A 91 1.31 -5.19 -24.58
N VAL A 92 0.75 -4.00 -24.72
CA VAL A 92 1.36 -2.77 -24.19
C VAL A 92 0.41 -2.09 -23.21
N ASP A 93 0.97 -1.73 -22.08
CA ASP A 93 0.50 -0.72 -21.16
C ASP A 93 1.16 0.60 -21.56
N LEU A 94 0.43 1.48 -22.27
CA LEU A 94 0.99 2.69 -22.81
C LEU A 94 0.92 3.83 -21.80
N ALA A 95 2.10 4.37 -21.44
CA ALA A 95 2.18 5.42 -20.45
C ALA A 95 2.03 6.83 -21.03
N THR A 96 1.40 7.73 -20.26
CA THR A 96 1.60 9.17 -20.44
C THR A 96 2.91 9.56 -19.76
N PRO A 97 3.86 10.24 -20.45
CA PRO A 97 5.21 10.44 -19.93
C PRO A 97 5.31 11.62 -18.94
N THR A 98 4.24 11.91 -18.25
CA THR A 98 4.03 13.19 -17.54
C THR A 98 4.75 13.28 -16.20
N ALA A 99 5.30 12.17 -15.70
CA ALA A 99 6.19 12.15 -14.53
C ALA A 99 7.58 12.78 -14.82
N SER A 100 7.99 12.86 -16.10
CA SER A 100 9.28 13.42 -16.49
C SER A 100 9.10 14.56 -17.51
N PRO A 101 8.64 15.76 -17.07
CA PRO A 101 8.57 16.91 -17.95
C PRO A 101 9.92 17.21 -18.58
N PRO A 102 9.95 17.57 -19.88
CA PRO A 102 11.20 17.88 -20.55
C PRO A 102 11.83 19.15 -19.97
N PRO A 103 13.17 19.27 -19.97
CA PRO A 103 13.87 20.42 -19.38
C PRO A 103 13.44 21.78 -19.96
N TRP A 104 13.01 21.81 -21.24
CA TRP A 104 12.53 23.04 -21.86
C TRP A 104 11.27 23.60 -21.19
N LEU A 105 10.40 22.73 -20.62
CA LEU A 105 9.19 23.18 -19.94
C LEU A 105 9.54 23.99 -18.68
N GLY A 106 10.39 23.47 -17.81
CA GLY A 106 10.84 24.21 -16.63
C GLY A 106 11.72 25.44 -16.95
N HIS A 107 12.42 25.42 -18.11
CA HIS A 107 13.20 26.57 -18.58
C HIS A 107 12.30 27.72 -19.04
N LEU A 108 11.29 27.42 -19.84
CA LEU A 108 10.37 28.44 -20.39
C LEU A 108 9.34 28.87 -19.33
N HIS A 109 8.96 27.98 -18.43
CA HIS A 109 7.90 28.14 -17.44
C HIS A 109 8.39 27.73 -16.04
N PRO A 110 9.24 28.56 -15.38
CA PRO A 110 9.79 28.23 -14.06
C PRO A 110 8.73 28.01 -12.97
N GLU A 111 7.49 28.50 -13.15
CA GLU A 111 6.36 28.27 -12.27
C GLU A 111 5.84 26.81 -12.32
N THR A 112 6.31 26.01 -13.28
CA THR A 112 6.02 24.57 -13.32
C THR A 112 6.88 23.76 -12.38
N LEU A 113 7.99 24.33 -11.87
CA LEU A 113 8.90 23.64 -10.96
C LEU A 113 8.42 23.77 -9.51
N PRO A 114 8.45 22.69 -8.72
CA PRO A 114 7.97 22.71 -7.35
C PRO A 114 8.91 23.50 -6.44
N VAL A 115 8.35 24.01 -5.35
CA VAL A 115 9.07 24.70 -4.28
C VAL A 115 8.94 23.88 -3.00
N ASP A 116 10.04 23.61 -2.32
CA ASP A 116 10.02 22.88 -1.07
C ASP A 116 9.53 23.71 0.13
N ALA A 117 9.43 23.09 1.31
CA ALA A 117 8.97 23.75 2.53
C ALA A 117 9.92 24.86 3.02
N ASP A 118 11.20 24.84 2.63
CA ASP A 118 12.18 25.88 2.94
C ASP A 118 12.11 27.06 1.94
N GLY A 119 11.25 27.00 0.94
CA GLY A 119 11.07 28.05 -0.08
C GLY A 119 12.06 27.94 -1.23
N VAL A 120 12.80 26.82 -1.35
CA VAL A 120 13.75 26.61 -2.43
C VAL A 120 13.05 25.99 -3.63
N ARG A 121 13.15 26.65 -4.79
CA ARG A 121 12.66 26.08 -6.05
C ARG A 121 13.58 24.96 -6.51
N LEU A 122 13.00 23.78 -6.74
CA LEU A 122 13.72 22.65 -7.30
C LEU A 122 13.97 22.88 -8.80
N VAL A 123 15.02 22.24 -9.34
CA VAL A 123 15.43 22.45 -10.73
C VAL A 123 15.13 21.24 -11.61
N ALA A 124 15.04 21.47 -12.93
CA ALA A 124 14.95 20.39 -13.92
C ALA A 124 16.24 19.56 -13.96
N GLY A 125 16.13 18.31 -14.40
CA GLY A 125 17.27 17.36 -14.53
C GLY A 125 17.09 16.07 -13.73
N SER A 126 15.87 15.82 -13.27
CA SER A 126 15.45 14.59 -12.59
C SER A 126 14.08 14.15 -13.14
N ARG A 127 13.41 13.25 -12.45
CA ARG A 127 11.98 12.94 -12.64
C ARG A 127 11.13 13.64 -11.57
N ASN A 128 9.81 13.68 -11.77
CA ASN A 128 8.84 14.27 -10.83
C ASN A 128 9.08 15.77 -10.53
N GLN A 129 9.71 16.48 -11.44
CA GLN A 129 10.10 17.88 -11.31
C GLN A 129 8.98 18.82 -11.76
N PHE A 130 7.78 18.65 -11.22
CA PHE A 130 6.64 19.48 -11.55
C PHE A 130 5.80 19.86 -10.32
N SER A 131 5.25 21.07 -10.36
CA SER A 131 4.21 21.49 -9.44
C SER A 131 2.86 20.96 -9.91
N PRO A 132 2.18 20.07 -9.15
CA PRO A 132 0.85 19.60 -9.52
C PRO A 132 -0.21 20.72 -9.51
N ALA A 133 0.09 21.84 -8.88
CA ALA A 133 -0.76 23.03 -8.86
C ALA A 133 -0.57 23.94 -10.08
N SER A 134 0.50 23.77 -10.86
CA SER A 134 0.77 24.61 -12.03
C SER A 134 -0.22 24.34 -13.17
N ALA A 135 -1.00 25.37 -13.52
CA ALA A 135 -1.92 25.30 -14.66
C ALA A 135 -1.16 25.08 -15.99
N VAL A 136 0.05 25.61 -16.12
CA VAL A 136 0.90 25.43 -17.31
C VAL A 136 1.33 23.99 -17.45
N TYR A 137 1.89 23.38 -16.38
CA TYR A 137 2.24 21.95 -16.41
C TYR A 137 1.04 21.08 -16.77
N ARG A 138 -0.10 21.27 -16.10
CA ARG A 138 -1.32 20.49 -16.34
C ARG A 138 -1.81 20.64 -17.78
N SER A 139 -1.74 21.84 -18.36
CA SER A 139 -2.13 22.06 -19.76
C SER A 139 -1.26 21.26 -20.74
N HIS A 140 0.06 21.24 -20.54
CA HIS A 140 0.98 20.45 -21.36
C HIS A 140 0.80 18.95 -21.15
N ALA A 141 0.61 18.50 -19.90
CA ALA A 141 0.34 17.11 -19.58
C ALA A 141 -0.96 16.60 -20.23
N LEU A 142 -2.01 17.42 -20.21
CA LEU A 142 -3.27 17.10 -20.90
C LEU A 142 -3.11 17.04 -22.42
N ALA A 143 -2.34 17.96 -23.00
CA ALA A 143 -2.11 17.97 -24.45
C ALA A 143 -1.40 16.70 -24.92
N ILE A 144 -0.31 16.29 -24.25
CA ILE A 144 0.42 15.08 -24.65
C ILE A 144 -0.39 13.80 -24.38
N ALA A 145 -1.16 13.73 -23.27
CA ALA A 145 -2.03 12.61 -22.99
C ALA A 145 -3.12 12.43 -24.06
N ARG A 146 -3.72 13.55 -24.50
CA ARG A 146 -4.69 13.54 -25.60
C ARG A 146 -4.07 13.11 -26.92
N ASP A 147 -2.94 13.70 -27.29
CA ASP A 147 -2.26 13.40 -28.56
C ASP A 147 -1.87 11.91 -28.66
N LEU A 148 -1.39 11.31 -27.53
CA LEU A 148 -1.12 9.88 -27.43
C LEU A 148 -2.41 9.05 -27.61
N ALA A 149 -3.48 9.43 -26.91
CA ALA A 149 -4.72 8.67 -26.97
C ALA A 149 -5.41 8.79 -28.34
N GLU A 150 -5.45 9.96 -28.96
CA GLU A 150 -5.97 10.14 -30.31
C GLU A 150 -5.22 9.29 -31.34
N ARG A 151 -3.91 9.08 -31.14
CA ARG A 151 -3.10 8.29 -32.06
C ARG A 151 -3.19 6.79 -31.81
N TYR A 152 -3.23 6.35 -30.56
CA TYR A 152 -2.99 4.96 -30.19
C TYR A 152 -4.16 4.23 -29.51
N ALA A 153 -5.31 4.90 -29.27
CA ALA A 153 -6.45 4.24 -28.61
C ALA A 153 -6.97 3.01 -29.38
N ASP A 154 -6.85 3.03 -30.71
CA ASP A 154 -7.26 1.92 -31.57
C ASP A 154 -6.08 1.02 -31.98
N HIS A 155 -4.86 1.26 -31.50
CA HIS A 155 -3.70 0.44 -31.82
C HIS A 155 -3.80 -0.94 -31.14
N PRO A 156 -3.71 -2.07 -31.87
CA PRO A 156 -4.00 -3.39 -31.34
C PRO A 156 -3.04 -3.88 -30.24
N ALA A 157 -1.82 -3.31 -30.17
CA ALA A 157 -0.89 -3.60 -29.10
C ALA A 157 -1.33 -2.95 -27.77
N VAL A 158 -1.98 -1.78 -27.81
CA VAL A 158 -2.33 -1.01 -26.62
C VAL A 158 -3.55 -1.63 -25.94
N ARG A 159 -3.31 -2.32 -24.85
CA ARG A 159 -4.32 -3.07 -24.09
C ARG A 159 -4.60 -2.45 -22.72
N MET A 160 -3.76 -1.51 -22.27
CA MET A 160 -3.86 -0.80 -21.01
C MET A 160 -3.24 0.60 -21.14
N TRP A 161 -3.60 1.54 -20.27
CA TRP A 161 -3.02 2.86 -20.16
C TRP A 161 -2.48 3.11 -18.77
N HIS A 162 -1.26 3.67 -18.70
CA HIS A 162 -0.58 4.08 -17.48
C HIS A 162 -0.47 5.61 -17.43
N VAL A 163 -1.08 6.27 -16.46
CA VAL A 163 -1.10 7.73 -16.38
C VAL A 163 -0.08 8.23 -15.36
N GLY A 164 0.93 8.95 -15.87
CA GLY A 164 2.01 9.47 -15.04
C GLY A 164 2.90 8.36 -14.46
N ASN A 165 3.46 8.57 -13.29
CA ASN A 165 4.23 7.57 -12.53
C ASN A 165 4.45 8.04 -11.10
N GLU A 166 4.18 7.20 -10.11
CA GLU A 166 4.52 7.40 -8.69
C GLU A 166 4.18 8.82 -8.19
N TYR A 167 2.91 9.19 -8.25
CA TYR A 167 2.47 10.51 -7.80
C TYR A 167 2.79 10.72 -6.32
N GLY A 168 3.63 11.72 -6.01
CA GLY A 168 4.06 11.95 -4.63
C GLY A 168 4.71 13.31 -4.38
N GLN A 169 4.68 14.21 -5.38
CA GLN A 169 5.34 15.51 -5.35
C GLN A 169 4.68 16.44 -4.33
N LEU A 170 5.51 17.05 -3.48
CA LEU A 170 5.09 18.13 -2.59
C LEU A 170 5.46 19.47 -3.21
N ASP A 171 4.53 20.42 -3.18
CA ASP A 171 4.79 21.79 -3.60
C ASP A 171 4.27 22.77 -2.58
N HIS A 172 5.17 23.63 -2.09
CA HIS A 172 4.87 24.69 -1.13
C HIS A 172 4.96 26.08 -1.79
N GLY A 173 5.01 26.14 -3.13
CA GLY A 173 5.15 27.36 -3.93
C GLY A 173 3.89 28.22 -3.96
N ASP A 174 3.94 29.29 -4.76
CA ASP A 174 2.85 30.24 -4.85
C ASP A 174 1.67 29.68 -5.66
N GLU A 175 1.94 28.79 -6.63
CA GLU A 175 0.90 28.06 -7.35
C GLU A 175 0.12 27.16 -6.38
N ALA A 176 0.83 26.36 -5.56
CA ALA A 176 0.22 25.55 -4.51
C ALA A 176 -0.54 26.41 -3.48
N ALA A 177 -0.01 27.58 -3.10
CA ALA A 177 -0.68 28.48 -2.18
C ALA A 177 -2.02 28.97 -2.74
N ARG A 178 -2.10 29.30 -4.02
CA ARG A 178 -3.33 29.72 -4.68
C ARG A 178 -4.38 28.60 -4.67
N GLU A 179 -3.99 27.40 -5.09
CA GLU A 179 -4.89 26.26 -5.17
C GLU A 179 -5.32 25.77 -3.76
N PHE A 180 -4.41 25.78 -2.78
CA PHE A 180 -4.71 25.44 -1.39
C PHE A 180 -5.73 26.37 -0.77
N ARG A 181 -5.62 27.68 -0.99
CA ARG A 181 -6.64 28.67 -0.56
C ARG A 181 -8.01 28.37 -1.18
N GLY A 182 -8.04 28.03 -2.47
CA GLY A 182 -9.26 27.62 -3.17
C GLY A 182 -9.86 26.35 -2.56
N TRP A 183 -9.03 25.36 -2.24
CA TRP A 183 -9.42 24.11 -1.59
C TRP A 183 -9.99 24.37 -0.19
N LEU A 184 -9.31 25.18 0.63
CA LEU A 184 -9.77 25.57 1.96
C LEU A 184 -11.10 26.32 1.91
N LYS A 185 -11.27 27.24 0.95
CA LYS A 185 -12.53 27.97 0.75
C LYS A 185 -13.69 27.04 0.40
N ARG A 186 -13.46 26.04 -0.43
CA ARG A 186 -14.48 25.00 -0.75
C ARG A 186 -14.82 24.17 0.49
N ARG A 187 -13.82 23.83 1.31
CA ARG A 187 -13.97 22.95 2.50
C ARG A 187 -14.68 23.65 3.65
N TYR A 188 -14.33 24.90 3.94
CA TYR A 188 -14.79 25.62 5.14
C TYR A 188 -15.88 26.66 4.87
N GLY A 189 -15.96 27.16 3.65
CA GLY A 189 -16.92 28.20 3.26
C GLY A 189 -16.51 29.60 3.74
N THR A 190 -16.26 29.78 5.05
CA THR A 190 -15.87 31.07 5.63
C THR A 190 -14.57 30.98 6.41
N ILE A 191 -13.89 32.13 6.58
CA ILE A 191 -12.64 32.20 7.32
C ILE A 191 -12.86 32.00 8.83
N GLU A 192 -13.98 32.44 9.35
CA GLU A 192 -14.36 32.26 10.76
C GLU A 192 -14.51 30.75 11.07
N ARG A 193 -15.11 29.98 10.15
CA ARG A 193 -15.25 28.54 10.30
C ARG A 193 -13.89 27.84 10.26
N LEU A 194 -12.99 28.25 9.36
CA LEU A 194 -11.63 27.74 9.33
C LEU A 194 -10.90 28.04 10.64
N ASN A 195 -10.95 29.30 11.11
CA ASN A 195 -10.31 29.71 12.36
C ASN A 195 -10.81 28.90 13.56
N ASP A 196 -12.11 28.66 13.64
CA ASP A 196 -12.70 27.83 14.69
C ASP A 196 -12.15 26.40 14.60
N VAL A 197 -12.19 25.77 13.43
CA VAL A 197 -11.76 24.38 13.23
C VAL A 197 -10.26 24.22 13.48
N TRP A 198 -9.42 25.11 12.98
CA TRP A 198 -7.97 25.05 13.19
C TRP A 198 -7.53 25.48 14.60
N GLY A 199 -8.45 26.05 15.42
CA GLY A 199 -8.12 26.54 16.75
C GLY A 199 -7.10 27.67 16.74
N THR A 200 -7.20 28.58 15.78
CA THR A 200 -6.20 29.64 15.51
C THR A 200 -6.06 30.70 16.60
N THR A 201 -6.92 30.68 17.62
CA THR A 201 -6.73 31.48 18.85
C THR A 201 -5.47 31.11 19.63
N VAL A 202 -5.00 29.87 19.49
CA VAL A 202 -3.70 29.44 20.06
C VAL A 202 -2.59 30.19 19.33
N TRP A 203 -1.73 30.85 20.09
CA TRP A 203 -0.61 31.66 19.59
C TRP A 203 -1.01 32.81 18.65
N SER A 204 -2.26 33.32 18.75
CA SER A 204 -2.73 34.47 17.98
C SER A 204 -2.64 34.28 16.45
N GLN A 205 -2.96 33.08 15.96
CA GLN A 205 -2.84 32.72 14.54
C GLN A 205 -4.09 33.03 13.71
N ALA A 206 -5.11 33.72 14.24
CA ALA A 206 -6.37 33.94 13.55
C ALA A 206 -6.19 34.74 12.24
N TYR A 207 -6.67 34.17 11.15
CA TYR A 207 -6.67 34.76 9.80
C TYR A 207 -7.89 35.64 9.60
N ARG A 208 -7.75 36.76 8.86
CA ARG A 208 -8.85 37.66 8.47
C ARG A 208 -9.44 37.29 7.12
N SER A 209 -8.62 36.61 6.27
CA SER A 209 -9.05 36.13 4.98
C SER A 209 -8.25 34.87 4.56
N PHE A 210 -8.78 34.10 3.61
CA PHE A 210 -8.06 33.01 3.04
C PHE A 210 -6.74 33.42 2.34
N ASP A 211 -6.65 34.68 1.88
CA ASP A 211 -5.47 35.19 1.18
C ASP A 211 -4.21 35.26 2.06
N GLU A 212 -4.39 35.30 3.37
CA GLU A 212 -3.28 35.29 4.33
C GLU A 212 -2.68 33.89 4.55
N ILE A 213 -3.35 32.83 4.08
CA ILE A 213 -2.93 31.46 4.32
C ILE A 213 -1.90 31.04 3.27
N LEU A 214 -0.83 30.42 3.73
CA LEU A 214 0.19 29.75 2.91
C LEU A 214 0.21 28.24 3.19
N PRO A 215 0.74 27.43 2.26
CA PRO A 215 1.18 26.07 2.60
C PRO A 215 2.06 26.05 3.86
N PRO A 216 2.14 24.97 4.62
CA PRO A 216 3.03 24.89 5.78
C PRO A 216 4.50 24.97 5.33
N ARG A 217 5.03 26.19 5.23
CA ARG A 217 6.43 26.50 4.98
C ARG A 217 7.18 26.52 6.31
N ARG A 218 8.49 26.59 6.26
CA ARG A 218 9.33 26.68 7.45
C ARG A 218 8.94 27.84 8.35
N THR A 219 8.63 27.55 9.60
CA THR A 219 8.26 28.50 10.65
C THR A 219 9.31 28.51 11.76
N PRO A 220 9.38 29.57 12.60
CA PRO A 220 10.32 29.63 13.73
C PRO A 220 10.11 28.50 14.74
N TYR A 221 8.89 27.97 14.86
CA TYR A 221 8.55 26.87 15.76
C TYR A 221 7.58 25.90 15.06
N LEU A 222 6.60 25.34 15.74
CA LEU A 222 5.69 24.33 15.18
C LEU A 222 4.58 24.98 14.33
N VAL A 223 4.27 24.37 13.22
CA VAL A 223 3.12 24.68 12.37
C VAL A 223 1.83 24.25 13.11
N ASN A 224 0.72 24.90 12.81
CA ASN A 224 -0.59 24.48 13.29
C ASN A 224 -0.93 23.07 12.76
N PRO A 225 -1.21 22.08 13.64
CA PRO A 225 -1.43 20.69 13.21
C PRO A 225 -2.61 20.52 12.26
N ALA A 226 -3.69 21.29 12.42
CA ALA A 226 -4.84 21.24 11.52
C ALA A 226 -4.53 21.80 10.13
N GLN A 227 -3.68 22.84 10.04
CA GLN A 227 -3.15 23.33 8.78
C GLN A 227 -2.27 22.29 8.07
N SER A 228 -1.38 21.63 8.80
CA SER A 228 -0.53 20.56 8.29
C SER A 228 -1.38 19.40 7.75
N LEU A 229 -2.35 18.93 8.52
CA LEU A 229 -3.27 17.86 8.12
C LEU A 229 -4.09 18.23 6.87
N ASP A 230 -4.61 19.45 6.79
CA ASP A 230 -5.36 19.90 5.61
C ASP A 230 -4.48 20.08 4.39
N PHE A 231 -3.22 20.48 4.57
CA PHE A 231 -2.27 20.56 3.46
C PHE A 231 -1.93 19.17 2.90
N ARG A 232 -1.79 18.14 3.74
CA ARG A 232 -1.61 16.76 3.29
C ARG A 232 -2.81 16.25 2.50
N ARG A 233 -4.05 16.53 2.96
CA ARG A 233 -5.28 16.23 2.23
C ARG A 233 -5.33 16.94 0.88
N TYR A 234 -5.06 18.24 0.89
CA TYR A 234 -4.98 19.05 -0.33
C TYR A 234 -3.95 18.46 -1.33
N THR A 235 -2.78 18.09 -0.86
CA THR A 235 -1.73 17.52 -1.70
C THR A 235 -2.20 16.23 -2.36
N SER A 236 -2.80 15.31 -1.60
CA SER A 236 -3.37 14.07 -2.15
C SER A 236 -4.47 14.34 -3.18
N ASP A 237 -5.41 15.27 -2.89
CA ASP A 237 -6.48 15.67 -3.81
C ASP A 237 -5.92 16.34 -5.07
N GLN A 238 -4.87 17.16 -4.96
CA GLN A 238 -4.26 17.88 -6.08
C GLN A 238 -3.50 16.93 -7.02
N LEU A 239 -2.81 15.94 -6.46
CA LEU A 239 -2.16 14.88 -7.24
C LEU A 239 -3.21 14.01 -7.94
N LEU A 240 -4.28 13.64 -7.23
CA LEU A 240 -5.40 12.90 -7.81
C LEU A 240 -6.04 13.66 -8.99
N LEU A 241 -6.15 14.98 -8.87
CA LEU A 241 -6.65 15.82 -9.96
C LEU A 241 -5.75 15.72 -11.22
N CYS A 242 -4.42 15.70 -11.05
CA CYS A 242 -3.50 15.52 -12.18
C CYS A 242 -3.70 14.17 -12.88
N TYR A 243 -3.98 13.11 -12.13
CA TYR A 243 -4.31 11.80 -12.68
C TYR A 243 -5.66 11.82 -13.41
N THR A 244 -6.72 12.28 -12.74
CA THR A 244 -8.10 12.20 -13.25
C THR A 244 -8.30 13.05 -14.50
N GLU A 245 -7.67 14.23 -14.60
CA GLU A 245 -7.71 15.06 -15.80
C GLU A 245 -7.12 14.35 -17.02
N GLN A 246 -5.99 13.67 -16.88
CA GLN A 246 -5.36 12.92 -17.98
C GLN A 246 -6.18 11.67 -18.33
N ARG A 247 -6.64 10.91 -17.32
CA ARG A 247 -7.56 9.78 -17.54
C ARG A 247 -8.79 10.20 -18.35
N ASP A 248 -9.43 11.30 -17.94
CA ASP A 248 -10.64 11.79 -18.60
C ASP A 248 -10.34 12.28 -20.03
N ALA A 249 -9.16 12.85 -20.27
CA ALA A 249 -8.71 13.22 -21.63
C ALA A 249 -8.52 11.97 -22.51
N ILE A 250 -7.92 10.89 -21.98
CA ILE A 250 -7.80 9.61 -22.68
C ILE A 250 -9.19 9.02 -22.96
N ARG A 251 -10.09 8.98 -21.97
CA ARG A 251 -11.47 8.50 -22.16
C ARG A 251 -12.25 9.28 -23.19
N ALA A 252 -12.04 10.58 -23.29
CA ALA A 252 -12.70 11.46 -24.25
C ALA A 252 -12.38 11.11 -25.73
N THR A 253 -11.27 10.43 -26.00
CA THR A 253 -10.93 9.93 -27.37
C THR A 253 -11.69 8.66 -27.75
N GLY A 254 -12.43 8.04 -26.81
CA GLY A 254 -13.13 6.77 -27.01
C GLY A 254 -12.33 5.54 -26.56
N ALA A 255 -11.15 5.73 -25.95
CA ALA A 255 -10.35 4.64 -25.39
C ALA A 255 -11.13 3.82 -24.34
N ARG A 256 -11.13 2.49 -24.48
CA ARG A 256 -11.88 1.55 -23.61
C ARG A 256 -10.99 0.67 -22.76
N GLN A 257 -9.69 0.68 -23.02
CA GLN A 257 -8.72 -0.09 -22.24
C GLN A 257 -8.75 0.34 -20.77
N PRO A 258 -8.41 -0.53 -19.80
CA PRO A 258 -8.26 -0.12 -18.42
C PRO A 258 -7.17 0.92 -18.28
N ILE A 259 -7.39 1.89 -17.38
CA ILE A 259 -6.45 2.97 -17.07
C ILE A 259 -6.00 2.85 -15.62
N THR A 260 -4.71 2.92 -15.40
CA THR A 260 -4.08 2.84 -14.09
C THR A 260 -3.04 3.92 -13.86
N THR A 261 -2.50 3.96 -12.68
CA THR A 261 -1.21 4.53 -12.26
C THR A 261 -0.66 3.68 -11.14
N ASN A 262 0.66 3.67 -10.97
CA ASN A 262 1.31 2.89 -9.92
C ASN A 262 1.23 3.59 -8.56
N PHE A 263 0.84 2.84 -7.53
CA PHE A 263 0.87 3.21 -6.13
C PHE A 263 2.24 2.82 -5.54
N MET A 264 2.49 3.19 -4.30
CA MET A 264 3.77 2.93 -3.61
C MET A 264 3.52 2.37 -2.20
N GLY A 265 2.61 1.41 -2.07
CA GLY A 265 2.26 0.79 -0.80
C GLY A 265 1.68 1.78 0.23
N PHE A 266 2.21 1.75 1.44
CA PHE A 266 1.87 2.73 2.49
C PHE A 266 2.64 4.04 2.28
N PHE A 267 2.38 4.73 1.18
CA PHE A 267 3.06 5.97 0.86
C PHE A 267 2.47 7.16 1.64
N PRO A 268 3.30 8.00 2.31
CA PRO A 268 2.81 8.97 3.28
C PRO A 268 2.18 10.23 2.68
N HIS A 269 2.25 10.45 1.37
CA HIS A 269 1.79 11.71 0.75
C HIS A 269 0.43 11.60 0.07
N VAL A 270 -0.10 10.40 -0.10
CA VAL A 270 -1.31 10.13 -0.88
C VAL A 270 -2.26 9.24 -0.08
N ASP A 271 -3.53 9.62 -0.01
CA ASP A 271 -4.60 8.78 0.55
C ASP A 271 -5.16 7.87 -0.54
N TYR A 272 -4.62 6.66 -0.65
CA TYR A 272 -5.02 5.72 -1.69
C TYR A 272 -6.45 5.20 -1.55
N TRP A 273 -7.14 5.39 -0.42
CA TRP A 273 -8.57 5.10 -0.35
C TRP A 273 -9.40 5.97 -1.31
N SER A 274 -9.02 7.24 -1.48
CA SER A 274 -9.68 8.12 -2.45
C SER A 274 -9.22 7.89 -3.88
N TRP A 275 -8.01 7.38 -4.09
CA TRP A 275 -7.47 7.09 -5.42
C TRP A 275 -7.99 5.78 -6.02
N SER A 276 -8.20 4.76 -5.19
CA SER A 276 -8.64 3.43 -5.63
C SER A 276 -10.04 3.44 -6.27
N ASP A 277 -10.87 4.41 -5.94
CA ASP A 277 -12.18 4.62 -6.57
C ASP A 277 -12.08 5.26 -7.98
N GLU A 278 -10.90 5.80 -8.35
CA GLU A 278 -10.67 6.54 -9.60
C GLU A 278 -9.82 5.75 -10.62
N VAL A 279 -9.18 4.65 -10.23
CA VAL A 279 -8.42 3.78 -11.14
C VAL A 279 -9.25 2.56 -11.55
N ASP A 280 -9.07 2.09 -12.78
CA ASP A 280 -9.72 0.85 -13.25
C ASP A 280 -9.00 -0.39 -12.69
N VAL A 281 -7.69 -0.29 -12.48
CA VAL A 281 -6.82 -1.33 -11.92
C VAL A 281 -5.96 -0.72 -10.83
N VAL A 282 -5.92 -1.34 -9.68
CA VAL A 282 -4.91 -1.01 -8.66
C VAL A 282 -3.59 -1.61 -9.10
N ALA A 283 -2.56 -0.80 -9.17
CA ALA A 283 -1.20 -1.21 -9.48
C ALA A 283 -0.24 -0.66 -8.42
N ASP A 284 0.81 -1.40 -8.10
CA ASP A 284 1.74 -1.05 -7.00
C ASP A 284 3.20 -1.29 -7.37
N ASP A 285 4.09 -0.57 -6.70
CA ASP A 285 5.54 -0.70 -6.81
C ASP A 285 6.12 -1.16 -5.48
N GLU A 286 6.82 -2.29 -5.52
CA GLU A 286 7.32 -2.97 -4.32
C GLU A 286 8.84 -3.18 -4.37
N TYR A 287 9.54 -2.51 -3.49
CA TYR A 287 10.99 -2.66 -3.37
C TYR A 287 11.41 -3.03 -1.95
N PRO A 288 11.10 -4.26 -1.47
CA PRO A 288 11.52 -4.70 -0.14
C PRO A 288 13.03 -4.66 0.01
N ASP A 289 13.52 -4.39 1.24
CA ASP A 289 14.94 -4.49 1.54
C ASP A 289 15.26 -5.95 1.88
N PRO A 290 16.13 -6.63 1.08
CA PRO A 290 16.54 -8.00 1.40
C PRO A 290 17.28 -8.16 2.74
N ALA A 291 17.76 -7.06 3.32
CA ALA A 291 18.39 -7.07 4.64
C ALA A 291 17.36 -7.12 5.79
N SER A 292 16.09 -6.78 5.54
CA SER A 292 15.06 -6.81 6.58
C SER A 292 14.59 -8.25 6.86
N GLU A 293 14.67 -8.64 8.13
CA GLU A 293 14.15 -9.94 8.59
C GLU A 293 12.62 -10.04 8.47
N HIS A 294 11.94 -8.90 8.32
CA HIS A 294 10.48 -8.80 8.22
C HIS A 294 9.99 -8.54 6.78
N ALA A 295 10.90 -8.48 5.79
CA ALA A 295 10.58 -8.08 4.42
C ALA A 295 9.37 -8.85 3.84
N ALA A 296 9.31 -10.17 4.02
CA ALA A 296 8.22 -10.99 3.48
C ALA A 296 6.86 -10.63 4.10
N ALA A 297 6.79 -10.49 5.42
CA ALA A 297 5.54 -10.15 6.11
C ALA A 297 5.10 -8.70 5.83
N ASP A 298 6.06 -7.77 5.74
CA ASP A 298 5.76 -6.36 5.48
C ASP A 298 5.25 -6.14 4.05
N ILE A 299 5.80 -6.88 3.07
CA ILE A 299 5.29 -6.88 1.69
C ILE A 299 3.93 -7.57 1.59
N ALA A 300 3.72 -8.68 2.28
CA ALA A 300 2.39 -9.32 2.34
C ALA A 300 1.30 -8.33 2.82
N LEU A 301 1.61 -7.47 3.80
CA LEU A 301 0.71 -6.41 4.24
C LEU A 301 0.42 -5.38 3.12
N VAL A 302 1.43 -5.00 2.33
CA VAL A 302 1.25 -4.09 1.18
C VAL A 302 0.37 -4.75 0.12
N GLN A 303 0.61 -6.01 -0.19
CA GLN A 303 -0.18 -6.78 -1.17
C GLN A 303 -1.64 -6.98 -0.72
N ASP A 304 -1.88 -7.20 0.56
CA ASP A 304 -3.23 -7.24 1.13
C ASP A 304 -3.90 -5.85 1.12
N LEU A 305 -3.13 -4.75 1.28
CA LEU A 305 -3.63 -3.40 1.06
C LEU A 305 -4.08 -3.21 -0.40
N MET A 306 -3.25 -3.60 -1.39
CA MET A 306 -3.60 -3.47 -2.81
C MET A 306 -4.85 -4.27 -3.17
N ARG A 307 -4.96 -5.50 -2.69
CA ARG A 307 -6.16 -6.32 -2.83
C ARG A 307 -7.39 -5.64 -2.21
N SER A 308 -7.24 -5.03 -1.05
CA SER A 308 -8.32 -4.33 -0.33
C SER A 308 -8.73 -3.05 -1.06
N LEU A 309 -7.78 -2.25 -1.56
CA LEU A 309 -8.02 -1.08 -2.41
C LEU A 309 -8.76 -1.48 -3.70
N GLY A 310 -8.44 -2.64 -4.26
CA GLY A 310 -9.14 -3.22 -5.40
C GLY A 310 -10.52 -3.80 -5.09
N HIS A 311 -10.98 -3.77 -3.82
CA HIS A 311 -12.23 -4.40 -3.39
C HIS A 311 -12.30 -5.90 -3.74
N GLY A 312 -11.19 -6.61 -3.56
CA GLY A 312 -11.06 -8.04 -3.88
C GLY A 312 -10.93 -8.35 -5.38
N ARG A 313 -10.94 -7.32 -6.25
CA ARG A 313 -10.62 -7.49 -7.68
C ARG A 313 -9.13 -7.73 -7.87
N PRO A 314 -8.72 -8.39 -8.97
CA PRO A 314 -7.31 -8.54 -9.31
C PRO A 314 -6.59 -7.19 -9.40
N TRP A 315 -5.37 -7.16 -8.89
CA TRP A 315 -4.47 -6.01 -8.93
C TRP A 315 -3.19 -6.38 -9.68
N MET A 316 -2.33 -5.41 -9.95
CA MET A 316 -1.06 -5.61 -10.67
C MET A 316 0.12 -5.12 -9.83
N LEU A 317 1.13 -5.97 -9.64
CA LEU A 317 2.46 -5.55 -9.21
C LEU A 317 3.15 -4.94 -10.43
N MET A 318 3.19 -3.60 -10.50
CA MET A 318 3.65 -2.87 -11.67
C MET A 318 5.17 -2.81 -11.72
N GLU A 319 5.79 -2.55 -10.57
CA GLU A 319 7.24 -2.50 -10.46
C GLU A 319 7.76 -3.32 -9.29
N GLN A 320 8.85 -3.99 -9.50
CA GLN A 320 9.73 -4.57 -8.51
C GLN A 320 11.11 -4.77 -9.10
N THR A 321 12.12 -5.05 -8.27
CA THR A 321 13.46 -5.36 -8.75
C THR A 321 13.69 -6.87 -8.86
N ILE A 322 14.37 -7.29 -9.93
CA ILE A 322 14.84 -8.68 -10.10
C ILE A 322 16.09 -8.97 -9.25
N GLY A 323 16.85 -7.94 -8.89
CA GLY A 323 18.10 -8.04 -8.13
C GLY A 323 18.24 -6.88 -7.14
N ALA A 324 19.23 -6.00 -7.33
CA ALA A 324 19.47 -4.84 -6.48
C ALA A 324 18.79 -3.59 -7.01
N VAL A 325 18.28 -2.75 -6.13
CA VAL A 325 17.94 -1.34 -6.40
C VAL A 325 19.22 -0.49 -6.46
N SER A 326 19.10 0.82 -6.74
CA SER A 326 20.27 1.70 -6.87
C SER A 326 20.27 2.93 -5.93
N TRP A 327 19.26 3.08 -5.09
CA TRP A 327 19.04 4.31 -4.30
C TRP A 327 19.25 4.17 -2.79
N ARG A 328 19.48 2.97 -2.25
CA ARG A 328 19.83 2.78 -0.84
C ARG A 328 21.32 3.03 -0.62
N GLU A 329 21.72 3.34 0.59
CA GLU A 329 23.13 3.43 0.97
C GLU A 329 23.86 2.09 0.74
N HIS A 330 23.18 0.97 1.02
CA HIS A 330 23.65 -0.39 0.75
C HIS A 330 22.58 -1.20 0.03
N ASN A 331 22.86 -1.58 -1.23
CA ASN A 331 21.90 -2.23 -2.12
C ASN A 331 22.20 -3.73 -2.22
N LEU A 332 21.64 -4.52 -1.31
CA LEU A 332 21.75 -5.98 -1.39
C LEU A 332 20.91 -6.53 -2.55
N PRO A 333 21.47 -7.42 -3.39
CA PRO A 333 20.71 -8.04 -4.47
C PRO A 333 19.81 -9.15 -3.93
N LYS A 334 18.62 -9.27 -4.53
CA LYS A 334 17.81 -10.50 -4.43
C LYS A 334 18.51 -11.62 -5.21
N THR A 335 18.43 -12.85 -4.69
CA THR A 335 18.74 -14.03 -5.50
C THR A 335 17.58 -14.31 -6.47
N SER A 336 17.83 -15.10 -7.54
CA SER A 336 16.76 -15.52 -8.46
C SER A 336 15.63 -16.26 -7.74
N GLY A 337 15.94 -17.02 -6.68
CA GLY A 337 14.96 -17.67 -5.83
C GLY A 337 14.10 -16.67 -5.02
N ALA A 338 14.72 -15.65 -4.42
CA ALA A 338 14.02 -14.63 -3.66
C ALA A 338 13.13 -13.75 -4.57
N ALA A 339 13.61 -13.41 -5.77
CA ALA A 339 12.79 -12.69 -6.75
C ALA A 339 11.57 -13.52 -7.19
N ARG A 340 11.76 -14.83 -7.42
CA ARG A 340 10.69 -15.78 -7.73
C ARG A 340 9.66 -15.87 -6.60
N LEU A 341 10.11 -15.96 -5.34
CA LEU A 341 9.21 -16.00 -4.17
C LEU A 341 8.38 -14.73 -4.07
N GLY A 342 8.97 -13.54 -4.25
CA GLY A 342 8.24 -12.27 -4.20
C GLY A 342 7.14 -12.19 -5.27
N VAL A 343 7.40 -12.70 -6.49
CA VAL A 343 6.36 -12.79 -7.54
C VAL A 343 5.24 -13.73 -7.13
N LEU A 344 5.58 -14.93 -6.65
CA LEU A 344 4.57 -15.91 -6.24
C LEU A 344 3.78 -15.44 -5.02
N GLN A 345 4.38 -14.62 -4.15
CA GLN A 345 3.71 -13.96 -3.04
C GLN A 345 2.66 -12.97 -3.55
N ALA A 346 3.02 -12.08 -4.49
CA ALA A 346 2.05 -11.16 -5.09
C ALA A 346 0.87 -11.91 -5.73
N VAL A 347 1.16 -13.00 -6.47
CA VAL A 347 0.10 -13.86 -7.03
C VAL A 347 -0.73 -14.50 -5.91
N ALA A 348 -0.13 -14.99 -4.83
CA ALA A 348 -0.86 -15.57 -3.69
C ALA A 348 -1.81 -14.56 -3.05
N HIS A 349 -1.40 -13.27 -2.96
CA HIS A 349 -2.20 -12.17 -2.42
C HIS A 349 -3.13 -11.49 -3.45
N GLY A 350 -3.35 -12.11 -4.62
CA GLY A 350 -4.40 -11.70 -5.55
C GLY A 350 -3.95 -10.92 -6.77
N ALA A 351 -2.64 -10.75 -7.02
CA ALA A 351 -2.18 -10.12 -8.25
C ALA A 351 -2.43 -11.04 -9.46
N ASP A 352 -2.97 -10.47 -10.55
CA ASP A 352 -3.09 -11.12 -11.87
C ASP A 352 -2.09 -10.55 -12.88
N GLY A 353 -1.25 -9.60 -12.47
CA GLY A 353 -0.15 -9.07 -13.26
C GLY A 353 1.08 -8.84 -12.40
N VAL A 354 2.25 -9.11 -12.97
CA VAL A 354 3.55 -8.92 -12.33
C VAL A 354 4.53 -8.38 -13.35
N ALA A 355 5.05 -7.20 -13.09
CA ALA A 355 6.04 -6.55 -13.92
C ALA A 355 7.26 -6.12 -13.09
N PHE A 356 8.32 -5.76 -13.77
CA PHE A 356 9.60 -5.39 -13.19
C PHE A 356 10.07 -4.04 -13.69
N PHE A 357 10.61 -3.23 -12.85
CA PHE A 357 11.52 -2.17 -13.25
C PHE A 357 12.92 -2.77 -13.29
N GLN A 358 13.50 -3.04 -14.48
CA GLN A 358 13.05 -2.79 -15.83
C GLN A 358 13.40 -3.98 -16.76
N TRP A 359 13.00 -3.92 -18.03
CA TRP A 359 13.33 -4.99 -18.98
C TRP A 359 14.84 -5.09 -19.23
N ARG A 360 15.47 -4.04 -19.77
CA ARG A 360 16.94 -4.00 -20.02
C ARG A 360 17.60 -2.95 -19.16
N GLN A 361 18.69 -3.31 -18.50
CA GLN A 361 19.43 -2.45 -17.58
C GLN A 361 19.99 -1.22 -18.29
N SER A 362 19.58 -0.02 -17.84
CA SER A 362 20.05 1.26 -18.38
C SER A 362 21.56 1.40 -18.27
N HIS A 363 22.26 1.78 -19.35
CA HIS A 363 23.70 1.96 -19.34
C HIS A 363 24.17 3.34 -18.85
N SER A 364 23.25 4.26 -18.64
CA SER A 364 23.52 5.64 -18.23
C SER A 364 22.39 6.17 -17.33
N GLY A 365 22.56 7.36 -16.80
CA GLY A 365 21.60 8.00 -15.92
C GLY A 365 21.72 7.56 -14.47
N ALA A 366 20.79 8.02 -13.65
CA ALA A 366 20.79 7.77 -12.19
C ALA A 366 20.58 6.28 -11.85
N GLU A 367 19.85 5.56 -12.67
CA GLU A 367 19.44 4.15 -12.45
C GLU A 367 20.31 3.13 -13.20
N ARG A 368 21.50 3.52 -13.67
CA ARG A 368 22.43 2.63 -14.38
C ARG A 368 22.91 1.40 -13.61
N PHE A 369 22.73 1.40 -12.29
CA PHE A 369 23.04 0.27 -11.41
C PHE A 369 21.77 -0.43 -10.87
N HIS A 370 20.58 0.06 -11.22
CA HIS A 370 19.36 -0.67 -10.91
C HIS A 370 19.34 -1.96 -11.75
N SER A 371 19.05 -3.09 -11.13
CA SER A 371 19.00 -4.37 -11.86
C SER A 371 17.82 -4.42 -12.85
N ALA A 372 17.94 -5.30 -13.83
CA ALA A 372 16.93 -5.48 -14.87
C ALA A 372 16.78 -6.94 -15.24
N MET A 373 15.69 -7.29 -15.94
CA MET A 373 15.45 -8.65 -16.44
C MET A 373 16.56 -9.09 -17.40
N VAL A 374 17.05 -8.16 -18.23
CA VAL A 374 18.27 -8.34 -19.05
C VAL A 374 19.37 -7.46 -18.47
N PRO A 375 20.32 -8.01 -17.69
CA PRO A 375 21.40 -7.24 -17.09
C PRO A 375 22.44 -6.76 -18.11
N HIS A 376 23.38 -5.86 -17.71
CA HIS A 376 24.49 -5.41 -18.57
C HIS A 376 25.29 -6.53 -19.22
N ALA A 377 25.43 -7.66 -18.53
CA ALA A 377 26.12 -8.85 -19.07
C ALA A 377 25.31 -9.62 -20.12
N GLY A 378 24.08 -9.19 -20.41
CA GLY A 378 23.21 -9.78 -21.41
C GLY A 378 22.44 -11.03 -20.94
N ALA A 379 21.90 -11.76 -21.90
CA ALA A 379 20.97 -12.87 -21.63
C ALA A 379 21.65 -14.18 -21.19
N ASP A 380 22.96 -14.36 -21.39
CA ASP A 380 23.67 -15.55 -20.87
C ASP A 380 24.08 -15.33 -19.42
N THR A 381 23.09 -15.15 -18.54
CA THR A 381 23.27 -14.87 -17.11
C THR A 381 22.29 -15.70 -16.29
N GLU A 382 22.62 -15.92 -15.00
CA GLU A 382 21.69 -16.58 -14.07
C GLU A 382 20.41 -15.75 -13.85
N VAL A 383 20.53 -14.43 -13.89
CA VAL A 383 19.37 -13.53 -13.77
C VAL A 383 18.38 -13.79 -14.90
N PHE A 384 18.83 -13.79 -16.16
CA PHE A 384 17.92 -13.99 -17.29
C PHE A 384 17.34 -15.41 -17.33
N ARG A 385 18.17 -16.43 -17.02
CA ARG A 385 17.66 -17.81 -16.84
C ARG A 385 16.61 -17.89 -15.73
N GLY A 386 16.75 -17.10 -14.67
CA GLY A 386 15.73 -16.92 -13.61
C GLY A 386 14.44 -16.34 -14.15
N VAL A 387 14.52 -15.32 -15.01
CA VAL A 387 13.36 -14.69 -15.68
C VAL A 387 12.63 -15.71 -16.58
N GLU A 388 13.36 -16.52 -17.36
CA GLU A 388 12.76 -17.58 -18.19
C GLU A 388 12.01 -18.64 -17.35
N ARG A 389 12.61 -19.07 -16.23
CA ARG A 389 11.96 -20.01 -15.29
C ARG A 389 10.69 -19.41 -14.70
N LEU A 390 10.75 -18.13 -14.30
CA LEU A 390 9.61 -17.42 -13.74
C LEU A 390 8.45 -17.32 -14.74
N GLY A 391 8.72 -16.93 -15.99
CA GLY A 391 7.69 -16.91 -17.03
C GLY A 391 7.08 -18.30 -17.30
N ALA A 392 7.86 -19.36 -17.17
CA ALA A 392 7.34 -20.72 -17.28
C ALA A 392 6.43 -21.09 -16.09
N ASP A 393 6.77 -20.67 -14.88
CA ASP A 393 5.94 -20.89 -13.69
C ASP A 393 4.61 -20.14 -13.79
N LEU A 394 4.64 -18.85 -14.15
CA LEU A 394 3.43 -18.04 -14.28
C LEU A 394 2.44 -18.60 -15.32
N ARG A 395 2.94 -19.16 -16.42
CA ARG A 395 2.06 -19.85 -17.38
C ARG A 395 1.33 -21.06 -16.78
N ARG A 396 1.98 -21.80 -15.87
CA ARG A 396 1.36 -22.94 -15.15
C ARG A 396 0.29 -22.48 -14.17
N LEU A 397 0.38 -21.26 -13.68
CA LEU A 397 -0.55 -20.67 -12.72
C LEU A 397 -1.81 -20.06 -13.37
N LYS A 398 -2.04 -20.24 -14.69
CA LYS A 398 -3.28 -19.81 -15.34
C LYS A 398 -4.55 -20.23 -14.58
N PRO A 399 -4.64 -21.40 -13.91
CA PRO A 399 -5.84 -21.78 -13.14
C PRO A 399 -6.15 -20.89 -11.93
N VAL A 400 -5.22 -20.07 -11.46
CA VAL A 400 -5.48 -19.16 -10.30
C VAL A 400 -5.96 -17.76 -10.71
N VAL A 401 -5.93 -17.44 -12.01
CA VAL A 401 -6.31 -16.11 -12.54
C VAL A 401 -7.72 -15.74 -12.12
N GLY A 402 -7.89 -14.55 -11.57
CA GLY A 402 -9.16 -13.96 -11.14
C GLY A 402 -9.80 -14.58 -9.91
N HIS A 403 -9.15 -15.54 -9.25
CA HIS A 403 -9.60 -15.98 -7.94
C HIS A 403 -9.24 -14.95 -6.87
N SER A 404 -10.13 -14.80 -5.87
CA SER A 404 -9.93 -13.89 -4.73
C SER A 404 -9.31 -14.62 -3.54
N VAL A 405 -8.73 -13.85 -2.62
CA VAL A 405 -8.38 -14.27 -1.26
C VAL A 405 -9.52 -13.84 -0.34
N GLU A 406 -10.01 -14.77 0.47
CA GLU A 406 -11.04 -14.49 1.47
C GLU A 406 -10.37 -14.24 2.82
N ALA A 407 -10.64 -13.06 3.42
CA ALA A 407 -10.10 -12.68 4.72
C ALA A 407 -11.19 -12.70 5.80
N SER A 408 -10.91 -13.32 6.92
CA SER A 408 -11.78 -13.31 8.11
C SER A 408 -11.39 -12.24 9.13
N VAL A 409 -10.28 -11.54 8.90
CA VAL A 409 -9.74 -10.48 9.76
C VAL A 409 -9.65 -9.18 8.98
N GLY A 410 -10.08 -8.07 9.60
CA GLY A 410 -9.89 -6.71 9.07
C GLY A 410 -8.90 -5.93 9.91
N ILE A 411 -8.01 -5.15 9.28
CA ILE A 411 -7.09 -4.23 9.96
C ILE A 411 -7.47 -2.80 9.58
N LEU A 412 -7.90 -2.01 10.55
CA LEU A 412 -8.31 -0.62 10.30
C LEU A 412 -7.09 0.26 10.06
N PHE A 413 -7.07 0.95 8.92
CA PHE A 413 -6.05 1.91 8.55
C PHE A 413 -6.62 3.08 7.74
N GLY A 414 -6.17 4.31 8.06
CA GLY A 414 -6.54 5.51 7.31
C GLY A 414 -5.42 6.54 7.29
N TRP A 415 -5.09 7.04 6.11
CA TRP A 415 -4.04 8.05 5.91
C TRP A 415 -4.23 9.32 6.76
N PRO A 416 -5.43 9.92 6.84
CA PRO A 416 -5.62 11.09 7.70
C PRO A 416 -5.32 10.81 9.18
N SER A 417 -5.64 9.61 9.66
CA SER A 417 -5.31 9.18 11.02
C SER A 417 -3.80 9.01 11.21
N TRP A 418 -3.11 8.42 10.24
CA TRP A 418 -1.66 8.31 10.24
C TRP A 418 -1.01 9.70 10.26
N TRP A 419 -1.43 10.60 9.36
CA TRP A 419 -0.87 11.95 9.28
C TRP A 419 -1.05 12.72 10.59
N ALA A 420 -2.26 12.74 11.14
CA ALA A 420 -2.54 13.44 12.39
C ALA A 420 -1.85 12.81 13.61
N GLY A 421 -1.79 11.48 13.66
CA GLY A 421 -1.14 10.74 14.75
C GLY A 421 0.38 10.89 14.77
N GLU A 422 0.99 11.32 13.67
CA GLU A 422 2.44 11.54 13.55
C GLU A 422 2.84 13.03 13.47
N GLU A 423 1.90 13.97 13.65
CA GLU A 423 2.23 15.39 13.76
C GLU A 423 3.21 15.66 14.93
N PRO A 424 4.09 16.66 14.82
CA PRO A 424 4.92 17.10 15.94
C PRO A 424 4.11 17.49 17.19
N ALA A 425 4.77 17.67 18.32
CA ALA A 425 4.13 18.05 19.59
C ALA A 425 3.09 17.07 20.13
N ARG A 426 3.40 15.79 20.06
CA ARG A 426 2.65 14.67 20.66
C ARG A 426 3.41 14.09 21.87
N PRO A 427 2.79 13.22 22.68
CA PRO A 427 3.44 12.69 23.91
C PRO A 427 4.80 12.04 23.63
N THR A 428 4.96 11.35 22.50
CA THR A 428 6.25 10.80 22.06
C THR A 428 6.35 10.71 20.54
N GLY A 429 7.49 11.11 19.97
CA GLY A 429 7.81 10.93 18.55
C GLY A 429 8.12 9.47 18.17
N ARG A 430 8.29 8.59 19.17
CA ARG A 430 8.64 7.17 18.97
C ARG A 430 7.45 6.26 18.68
N LEU A 431 6.22 6.72 18.90
CA LEU A 431 5.02 5.99 18.51
C LEU A 431 4.75 6.23 17.01
N ARG A 432 4.87 5.18 16.20
CA ARG A 432 4.72 5.21 14.75
C ARG A 432 3.54 4.38 14.31
N THR A 433 2.63 4.98 13.55
CA THR A 433 1.39 4.32 13.09
C THR A 433 1.69 3.09 12.25
N LEU A 434 2.49 3.24 11.20
CA LEU A 434 2.78 2.15 10.27
C LEU A 434 3.51 0.99 10.96
N GLU A 435 4.44 1.27 11.85
CA GLU A 435 5.14 0.24 12.64
C GLU A 435 4.16 -0.58 13.50
N GLN A 436 3.11 0.05 14.06
CA GLN A 436 2.10 -0.69 14.82
C GLN A 436 1.26 -1.57 13.90
N VAL A 437 0.85 -1.07 12.73
CA VAL A 437 0.10 -1.86 11.74
C VAL A 437 0.93 -3.08 11.30
N GLN A 438 2.21 -2.88 10.96
CA GLN A 438 3.14 -3.96 10.57
C GLN A 438 3.33 -4.99 11.71
N ARG A 439 3.56 -4.55 12.94
CA ARG A 439 3.71 -5.46 14.09
C ARG A 439 2.49 -6.35 14.27
N TRP A 440 1.28 -5.80 14.19
CA TRP A 440 0.05 -6.55 14.38
C TRP A 440 -0.23 -7.47 13.20
N TYR A 441 0.05 -7.04 11.97
CA TYR A 441 -0.08 -7.86 10.78
C TYR A 441 0.87 -9.07 10.79
N ARG A 442 2.11 -8.90 11.24
CA ARG A 442 3.09 -10.00 11.38
C ARG A 442 2.58 -11.12 12.27
N GLU A 443 1.74 -10.81 13.26
CA GLU A 443 1.08 -11.84 14.08
C GLU A 443 0.09 -12.68 13.28
N LEU A 444 -0.66 -12.09 12.35
CA LEU A 444 -1.56 -12.81 11.45
C LEU A 444 -0.77 -13.61 10.42
N TRP A 445 0.24 -12.99 9.80
CA TRP A 445 1.09 -13.63 8.79
C TRP A 445 1.76 -14.90 9.32
N ARG A 446 2.32 -14.84 10.52
CA ARG A 446 2.95 -16.01 11.17
C ARG A 446 1.99 -17.16 11.45
N ARG A 447 0.69 -16.91 11.43
CA ARG A 447 -0.38 -17.89 11.64
C ARG A 447 -1.03 -18.38 10.36
N GLY A 448 -0.65 -17.80 9.22
CA GLY A 448 -1.29 -18.05 7.92
C GLY A 448 -2.74 -17.57 7.90
N VAL A 449 -3.05 -16.47 8.57
CA VAL A 449 -4.37 -15.85 8.62
C VAL A 449 -4.41 -14.68 7.66
N ALA A 450 -5.25 -14.76 6.63
CA ALA A 450 -5.45 -13.68 5.68
C ALA A 450 -6.20 -12.50 6.33
N ALA A 451 -5.78 -11.29 5.98
CA ALA A 451 -6.40 -10.06 6.47
C ALA A 451 -6.67 -9.07 5.33
N ASP A 452 -7.77 -8.34 5.43
CA ASP A 452 -8.01 -7.15 4.64
C ASP A 452 -7.55 -5.91 5.39
N VAL A 453 -6.98 -4.94 4.70
CA VAL A 453 -6.82 -3.58 5.23
C VAL A 453 -8.13 -2.83 4.98
N VAL A 454 -8.68 -2.20 6.02
CA VAL A 454 -10.04 -1.66 5.97
C VAL A 454 -10.01 -0.16 6.23
N ARG A 455 -10.69 0.61 5.37
CA ARG A 455 -10.82 2.06 5.55
C ARG A 455 -11.73 2.42 6.74
N PRO A 456 -11.48 3.55 7.43
CA PRO A 456 -12.41 4.08 8.42
C PRO A 456 -13.81 4.27 7.85
N GLY A 457 -14.84 3.90 8.64
CA GLY A 457 -16.25 4.01 8.23
C GLY A 457 -16.78 2.86 7.37
N ALA A 458 -15.95 1.86 7.03
CA ALA A 458 -16.41 0.68 6.30
C ALA A 458 -17.32 -0.23 7.17
N GLU A 459 -18.00 -1.18 6.52
CA GLU A 459 -18.71 -2.26 7.19
C GLU A 459 -17.69 -3.24 7.79
N LEU A 460 -17.79 -3.49 9.11
CA LEU A 460 -16.84 -4.30 9.86
C LEU A 460 -17.43 -5.62 10.36
N ASP A 461 -18.74 -5.78 10.33
CA ASP A 461 -19.47 -6.95 10.80
C ASP A 461 -19.36 -8.18 9.87
N VAL A 462 -18.74 -7.99 8.70
CA VAL A 462 -18.36 -9.07 7.79
C VAL A 462 -17.13 -9.85 8.26
N TYR A 463 -16.32 -9.26 9.16
CA TYR A 463 -15.13 -9.89 9.72
C TYR A 463 -15.41 -10.59 11.04
N ARG A 464 -14.72 -11.71 11.30
CA ARG A 464 -14.72 -12.38 12.59
C ARG A 464 -13.93 -11.61 13.64
N VAL A 465 -12.81 -11.02 13.21
CA VAL A 465 -11.94 -10.20 14.06
C VAL A 465 -11.61 -8.89 13.33
N VAL A 466 -11.61 -7.78 14.07
CA VAL A 466 -11.13 -6.48 13.58
C VAL A 466 -10.01 -5.99 14.49
N LEU A 467 -8.87 -5.67 13.89
CA LEU A 467 -7.72 -5.08 14.56
C LEU A 467 -7.68 -3.57 14.28
N VAL A 468 -7.48 -2.79 15.33
CA VAL A 468 -7.33 -1.33 15.29
C VAL A 468 -5.98 -0.97 15.94
N PRO A 469 -4.84 -1.20 15.29
CA PRO A 469 -3.54 -1.11 15.94
C PRO A 469 -3.19 0.26 16.51
N HIS A 470 -3.51 1.32 15.74
CA HIS A 470 -3.29 2.72 16.10
C HIS A 470 -4.14 3.62 15.19
N SER A 471 -5.31 4.01 15.64
CA SER A 471 -6.22 4.88 14.88
C SER A 471 -6.49 6.17 15.65
N TYR A 472 -5.56 7.14 15.54
CA TYR A 472 -5.59 8.41 16.25
C TYR A 472 -6.89 9.19 16.03
N LEU A 473 -7.33 9.28 14.76
CA LEU A 473 -8.63 9.85 14.40
C LEU A 473 -9.67 8.73 14.36
N ILE A 474 -10.69 8.80 15.19
CA ILE A 474 -11.90 7.98 15.06
C ILE A 474 -13.10 8.91 14.98
N GLU A 475 -13.78 8.86 13.83
CA GLU A 475 -14.98 9.62 13.57
C GLU A 475 -16.24 8.88 14.10
N PRO A 476 -17.36 9.60 14.30
CA PRO A 476 -18.58 8.97 14.82
C PRO A 476 -19.11 7.79 13.98
N ASP A 477 -18.94 7.83 12.65
CA ASP A 477 -19.33 6.74 11.74
C ASP A 477 -18.45 5.50 11.92
N THR A 478 -17.14 5.68 12.08
CA THR A 478 -16.19 4.59 12.38
C THR A 478 -16.47 4.00 13.77
N ALA A 479 -16.70 4.83 14.79
CA ALA A 479 -17.09 4.36 16.11
C ALA A 479 -18.40 3.56 16.04
N ALA A 480 -19.40 4.07 15.31
CA ALA A 480 -20.68 3.36 15.13
C ALA A 480 -20.51 2.03 14.37
N ALA A 481 -19.59 1.96 13.38
CA ALA A 481 -19.27 0.70 12.69
C ALA A 481 -18.65 -0.32 13.65
N LEU A 482 -17.70 0.09 14.51
CA LEU A 482 -17.13 -0.76 15.54
C LEU A 482 -18.19 -1.25 16.53
N HIS A 483 -19.07 -0.38 17.02
CA HIS A 483 -20.17 -0.75 17.91
C HIS A 483 -21.11 -1.78 17.24
N ARG A 484 -21.50 -1.57 15.97
CA ARG A 484 -22.35 -2.53 15.23
C ARG A 484 -21.66 -3.88 15.07
N ALA A 485 -20.39 -3.88 14.67
CA ALA A 485 -19.63 -5.10 14.46
C ALA A 485 -19.54 -5.93 15.74
N VAL A 486 -19.20 -5.30 16.89
CA VAL A 486 -19.15 -6.00 18.17
C VAL A 486 -20.54 -6.49 18.59
N ALA A 487 -21.59 -5.71 18.36
CA ALA A 487 -22.96 -6.14 18.65
C ALA A 487 -23.40 -7.35 17.81
N ALA A 488 -22.92 -7.44 16.56
CA ALA A 488 -23.14 -8.57 15.65
C ALA A 488 -22.29 -9.81 16.00
N GLY A 489 -21.32 -9.68 16.91
CA GLY A 489 -20.49 -10.80 17.37
C GLY A 489 -19.03 -10.76 16.92
N THR A 490 -18.60 -9.72 16.20
CA THR A 490 -17.20 -9.51 15.84
C THR A 490 -16.34 -9.31 17.11
N ARG A 491 -15.12 -9.85 17.10
CA ARG A 491 -14.08 -9.58 18.10
C ARG A 491 -13.26 -8.39 17.66
N VAL A 492 -13.02 -7.45 18.55
CA VAL A 492 -12.26 -6.24 18.21
C VAL A 492 -11.07 -6.08 19.14
N VAL A 493 -9.88 -5.88 18.59
CA VAL A 493 -8.67 -5.57 19.36
C VAL A 493 -8.25 -4.15 19.03
N ILE A 494 -8.16 -3.28 20.04
CA ILE A 494 -7.85 -1.85 19.86
C ILE A 494 -6.53 -1.54 20.57
N GLY A 495 -5.60 -0.93 19.83
CA GLY A 495 -4.31 -0.48 20.33
C GLY A 495 -4.36 0.94 20.93
N PRO A 496 -3.29 1.34 21.61
CA PRO A 496 -3.23 2.58 22.34
C PRO A 496 -3.28 3.82 21.42
N PHE A 497 -3.66 4.95 22.02
CA PHE A 497 -3.76 6.23 21.33
C PHE A 497 -4.74 6.23 20.14
N SER A 498 -5.75 5.34 20.21
CA SER A 498 -6.85 5.28 19.24
C SER A 498 -8.05 6.09 19.72
N GLY A 499 -8.72 6.84 18.82
CA GLY A 499 -9.90 7.63 19.13
C GLY A 499 -9.63 8.88 19.98
N VAL A 500 -8.46 9.47 19.82
CA VAL A 500 -8.01 10.65 20.58
C VAL A 500 -8.59 11.94 20.04
N ALA A 501 -8.72 12.07 18.73
CA ALA A 501 -9.08 13.30 18.06
C ALA A 501 -10.17 13.11 17.00
N ASP A 502 -10.85 14.24 16.67
CA ASP A 502 -11.80 14.31 15.58
C ASP A 502 -11.10 14.37 14.20
N ARG A 503 -11.90 14.37 13.13
CA ARG A 503 -11.40 14.46 11.73
C ARG A 503 -10.46 15.63 11.44
N ASN A 504 -10.46 16.67 12.25
CA ASN A 504 -9.65 17.87 12.07
C ASN A 504 -8.42 17.88 12.99
N GLY A 505 -8.18 16.78 13.72
CA GLY A 505 -7.09 16.67 14.68
C GLY A 505 -7.32 17.37 16.01
N ARG A 506 -8.56 17.80 16.30
CA ARG A 506 -8.91 18.40 17.61
C ARG A 506 -9.12 17.29 18.63
N ILE A 507 -8.44 17.39 19.77
CA ILE A 507 -8.58 16.45 20.87
C ILE A 507 -10.04 16.44 21.36
N LEU A 508 -10.63 15.23 21.43
CA LEU A 508 -11.96 15.05 21.99
C LEU A 508 -11.94 15.29 23.49
N GLN A 509 -12.92 16.07 23.97
CA GLN A 509 -13.00 16.41 25.39
C GLN A 509 -13.71 15.32 26.17
N GLY A 510 -13.08 14.82 27.21
CA GLY A 510 -13.56 13.72 28.04
C GLY A 510 -12.47 12.70 28.32
N ARG A 511 -12.86 11.55 28.90
CA ARG A 511 -11.94 10.44 29.11
C ARG A 511 -11.72 9.68 27.79
N SER A 512 -10.48 9.51 27.39
CA SER A 512 -10.09 8.82 26.16
C SER A 512 -10.31 7.30 26.26
N PRO A 513 -10.69 6.63 25.18
CA PRO A 513 -11.21 7.15 23.91
C PRO A 513 -12.70 7.49 24.01
N VAL A 514 -13.03 8.77 23.85
CA VAL A 514 -14.37 9.32 24.15
C VAL A 514 -15.52 8.58 23.46
N LEU A 515 -15.34 8.21 22.20
CA LEU A 515 -16.38 7.54 21.40
C LEU A 515 -16.41 6.01 21.58
N LEU A 516 -15.46 5.45 22.30
CA LEU A 516 -15.29 3.99 22.44
C LEU A 516 -15.29 3.52 23.90
N HIS A 517 -15.40 4.42 24.90
CA HIS A 517 -15.23 4.03 26.30
C HIS A 517 -16.27 2.99 26.76
N GLU A 518 -17.51 3.07 26.31
CA GLU A 518 -18.54 2.05 26.59
C GLU A 518 -18.21 0.71 25.94
N LEU A 519 -17.67 0.76 24.71
CA LEU A 519 -17.29 -0.43 23.95
C LEU A 519 -16.15 -1.18 24.61
N ILE A 520 -15.11 -0.45 25.09
CA ILE A 520 -13.93 -1.04 25.70
C ILE A 520 -14.10 -1.32 27.22
N GLY A 521 -15.12 -0.76 27.86
CA GLY A 521 -15.36 -0.89 29.32
C GLY A 521 -14.21 -0.31 30.17
N ALA A 522 -13.48 0.66 29.64
CA ALA A 522 -12.36 1.31 30.29
C ALA A 522 -12.24 2.77 29.83
N SER A 523 -11.50 3.58 30.55
CA SER A 523 -11.24 4.98 30.16
C SER A 523 -9.85 5.44 30.58
N GLY A 524 -9.20 6.26 29.73
CA GLY A 524 -7.90 6.86 29.97
C GLY A 524 -8.03 8.27 30.57
N GLU A 525 -7.18 8.57 31.53
CA GLU A 525 -7.12 9.88 32.19
C GLU A 525 -5.98 10.74 31.66
N GLU A 526 -4.88 10.10 31.23
CA GLU A 526 -3.65 10.77 30.82
C GLU A 526 -2.85 9.92 29.83
N TRP A 527 -2.13 10.56 28.94
CA TRP A 527 -1.19 9.93 28.00
C TRP A 527 0.25 10.12 28.48
N THR A 528 1.03 9.04 28.54
CA THR A 528 2.34 9.06 29.15
C THR A 528 3.39 8.45 28.20
N ALA A 529 4.46 9.18 27.92
CA ALA A 529 5.67 8.59 27.37
C ALA A 529 6.35 7.74 28.45
N LEU A 530 6.68 6.49 28.13
CA LEU A 530 7.40 5.63 29.05
C LEU A 530 8.93 5.92 28.99
N PRO A 531 9.65 5.74 30.11
CA PRO A 531 11.11 5.81 30.12
C PRO A 531 11.75 4.85 29.11
N GLU A 532 13.02 5.04 28.84
CA GLU A 532 13.80 4.08 28.04
C GLU A 532 13.90 2.73 28.78
N GLY A 533 13.76 1.64 28.04
CA GLY A 533 13.74 0.29 28.55
C GLY A 533 12.33 -0.25 28.79
N PRO A 534 12.24 -1.53 29.17
CA PRO A 534 10.96 -2.18 29.42
C PRO A 534 10.39 -1.83 30.80
N THR A 535 9.10 -1.50 30.85
CA THR A 535 8.31 -1.40 32.09
C THR A 535 7.59 -2.71 32.33
N LEU A 536 7.70 -3.30 33.51
CA LEU A 536 7.14 -4.61 33.81
C LEU A 536 5.62 -4.57 33.88
N LEU A 537 4.99 -5.57 33.29
CA LEU A 537 3.57 -5.84 33.40
C LEU A 537 3.34 -7.16 34.15
N GLN A 538 2.32 -7.18 34.98
CA GLN A 538 1.82 -8.36 35.67
C GLN A 538 0.60 -8.87 34.90
N VAL A 539 0.67 -10.07 34.39
CA VAL A 539 -0.43 -10.76 33.68
C VAL A 539 -1.30 -11.45 34.72
N ASP A 540 -2.62 -11.38 34.57
CA ASP A 540 -3.56 -12.10 35.43
C ASP A 540 -3.39 -13.62 35.26
N GLU A 541 -3.17 -14.33 36.35
CA GLU A 541 -2.98 -15.79 36.35
C GLU A 541 -4.22 -16.55 35.85
N ALA A 542 -5.39 -15.95 35.90
CA ALA A 542 -6.64 -16.56 35.42
C ALA A 542 -6.78 -16.47 33.88
N TRP A 543 -5.99 -15.60 33.23
CA TRP A 543 -5.98 -15.50 31.79
C TRP A 543 -5.07 -16.58 31.17
N ASP A 544 -5.68 -17.59 30.57
CA ASP A 544 -4.94 -18.66 29.89
C ASP A 544 -4.33 -18.16 28.58
N VAL A 545 -3.03 -17.88 28.61
CA VAL A 545 -2.22 -17.45 27.45
C VAL A 545 -1.38 -18.61 26.87
N GLY A 546 -1.64 -19.84 27.30
CA GLY A 546 -0.96 -21.05 26.81
C GLY A 546 0.46 -21.26 27.32
N ALA A 547 1.19 -20.24 27.74
CA ALA A 547 2.52 -20.29 28.34
C ALA A 547 2.83 -18.99 29.10
N PRO A 548 3.77 -19.00 30.08
CA PRO A 548 4.22 -17.77 30.73
C PRO A 548 4.75 -16.75 29.72
N VAL A 549 4.18 -15.56 29.70
CA VAL A 549 4.55 -14.48 28.79
C VAL A 549 5.43 -13.46 29.50
N ALA A 550 6.59 -13.15 28.95
CA ALA A 550 7.39 -12.00 29.39
C ALA A 550 6.67 -10.71 29.00
N ALA A 551 5.86 -10.19 29.91
CA ALA A 551 5.01 -9.06 29.68
C ALA A 551 5.69 -7.75 30.08
N THR A 552 5.90 -6.86 29.10
CA THR A 552 6.42 -5.51 29.32
C THR A 552 5.69 -4.50 28.45
N ALA A 553 5.78 -3.23 28.83
CA ALA A 553 5.38 -2.09 28.04
C ALA A 553 6.60 -1.19 27.74
N SER A 554 6.56 -0.44 26.65
CA SER A 554 7.60 0.50 26.25
C SER A 554 7.01 1.68 25.48
N VAL A 555 7.78 2.73 25.27
CA VAL A 555 7.49 3.89 24.41
C VAL A 555 6.32 4.73 24.92
N PHE A 556 5.12 4.15 25.10
CA PHE A 556 3.88 4.90 25.34
C PHE A 556 2.90 4.08 26.16
N ALA A 557 2.18 4.74 27.06
CA ALA A 557 1.08 4.19 27.82
C ALA A 557 -0.01 5.22 28.11
N GLU A 558 -1.19 4.74 28.42
CA GLU A 558 -2.33 5.48 28.94
C GLU A 558 -2.54 5.13 30.41
N ARG A 559 -2.85 6.12 31.24
CA ARG A 559 -3.31 5.89 32.59
C ARG A 559 -4.77 5.42 32.55
N LEU A 560 -4.95 4.12 32.44
CA LEU A 560 -6.27 3.51 32.33
C LEU A 560 -6.94 3.31 33.70
N ARG A 561 -8.27 3.36 33.65
CA ARG A 561 -9.16 2.86 34.70
C ARG A 561 -10.14 1.88 34.04
N SER A 562 -10.37 0.74 34.71
CA SER A 562 -11.44 -0.16 34.29
C SER A 562 -12.80 0.41 34.76
N ASP A 563 -13.76 0.43 33.84
CA ASP A 563 -15.14 0.84 34.03
C ASP A 563 -16.08 -0.38 33.76
N GLY A 564 -15.65 -1.58 34.15
CA GLY A 564 -16.35 -2.84 33.95
C GLY A 564 -15.62 -3.87 33.11
N ALA A 565 -14.52 -3.49 32.47
CA ALA A 565 -13.66 -4.44 31.74
C ALA A 565 -12.86 -5.31 32.72
N GLU A 566 -12.64 -6.55 32.34
CA GLU A 566 -11.69 -7.46 32.97
C GLU A 566 -10.25 -6.97 32.71
N VAL A 567 -9.40 -6.97 33.74
CA VAL A 567 -7.99 -6.57 33.61
C VAL A 567 -7.15 -7.81 33.34
N LEU A 568 -6.56 -7.90 32.15
CA LEU A 568 -5.72 -9.03 31.74
C LEU A 568 -4.24 -8.82 32.09
N ALA A 569 -3.79 -7.56 32.10
CA ALA A 569 -2.46 -7.19 32.55
C ALA A 569 -2.46 -5.78 33.14
N MET A 570 -1.63 -5.57 34.16
CA MET A 570 -1.46 -4.29 34.84
C MET A 570 0.02 -3.91 34.98
N PHE A 571 0.31 -2.62 35.13
CA PHE A 571 1.65 -2.16 35.42
C PHE A 571 2.10 -2.65 36.80
N GLY A 572 3.25 -3.32 36.84
CA GLY A 572 3.85 -3.86 38.08
C GLY A 572 4.73 -2.87 38.81
N ASP A 573 5.23 -1.82 38.11
CA ASP A 573 6.15 -0.84 38.65
C ASP A 573 5.95 0.56 38.02
N GLY A 574 6.76 1.52 38.49
CA GLY A 574 6.81 2.88 37.95
C GLY A 574 5.58 3.73 38.32
N ALA A 575 5.40 4.84 37.59
CA ALA A 575 4.35 5.82 37.85
C ALA A 575 2.93 5.29 37.56
N LEU A 576 2.83 4.20 36.81
CA LEU A 576 1.55 3.57 36.44
C LEU A 576 1.28 2.29 37.23
N ALA A 577 2.10 1.94 38.26
CA ALA A 577 1.91 0.73 39.06
C ALA A 577 0.45 0.56 39.54
N GLY A 578 -0.11 -0.61 39.28
CA GLY A 578 -1.50 -0.96 39.65
C GLY A 578 -2.56 -0.45 38.66
N HIS A 579 -2.19 0.31 37.63
CA HIS A 579 -3.12 0.68 36.56
C HIS A 579 -3.20 -0.43 35.49
N PRO A 580 -4.38 -0.63 34.85
CA PRO A 580 -4.52 -1.58 33.75
C PRO A 580 -3.64 -1.20 32.54
N ALA A 581 -3.02 -2.20 31.91
CA ALA A 581 -2.30 -2.07 30.67
C ALA A 581 -3.01 -2.77 29.51
N VAL A 582 -3.67 -3.92 29.79
CA VAL A 582 -4.49 -4.67 28.84
C VAL A 582 -5.80 -5.03 29.51
N THR A 583 -6.91 -4.77 28.83
CA THR A 583 -8.26 -5.10 29.33
C THR A 583 -9.04 -5.88 28.28
N ARG A 584 -10.06 -6.62 28.75
CA ARG A 584 -11.03 -7.34 27.92
C ARG A 584 -12.44 -7.01 28.38
N HIS A 585 -13.31 -6.63 27.47
CA HIS A 585 -14.69 -6.28 27.80
C HIS A 585 -15.68 -7.07 26.94
N ARG A 586 -16.73 -7.56 27.56
CA ARG A 586 -17.85 -8.16 26.85
C ARG A 586 -18.89 -7.07 26.57
N PHE A 587 -19.16 -6.82 25.30
CA PHE A 587 -20.15 -5.83 24.88
C PHE A 587 -21.14 -6.49 23.90
N ALA A 588 -22.44 -6.46 24.25
CA ALA A 588 -23.49 -7.09 23.46
C ALA A 588 -23.15 -8.53 23.04
N GLY A 589 -23.03 -8.82 21.75
CA GLY A 589 -22.74 -10.16 21.21
C GLY A 589 -21.25 -10.50 21.07
N GLY A 590 -20.35 -9.52 21.24
CA GLY A 590 -18.93 -9.70 20.99
C GLY A 590 -18.02 -9.41 22.19
N ARG A 591 -16.75 -9.32 21.91
CA ARG A 591 -15.70 -8.96 22.88
C ARG A 591 -14.73 -7.95 22.31
N VAL A 592 -14.20 -7.11 23.17
CA VAL A 592 -13.20 -6.10 22.83
C VAL A 592 -12.01 -6.22 23.76
N TRP A 593 -10.83 -6.30 23.20
CA TRP A 593 -9.55 -6.14 23.90
C TRP A 593 -9.05 -4.73 23.69
N TYR A 594 -8.59 -4.10 24.75
CA TYR A 594 -7.97 -2.78 24.67
C TYR A 594 -6.56 -2.82 25.26
N LEU A 595 -5.60 -2.41 24.47
CA LEU A 595 -4.22 -2.24 24.88
C LEU A 595 -3.96 -0.75 25.14
N GLY A 596 -3.83 -0.38 26.42
CA GLY A 596 -3.50 0.99 26.81
C GLY A 596 -2.01 1.30 26.79
N ALA A 597 -1.20 0.43 26.19
CA ALA A 597 0.25 0.61 26.07
C ALA A 597 0.81 -0.10 24.84
N ILE A 598 2.01 0.30 24.41
CA ILE A 598 2.81 -0.48 23.48
C ILE A 598 3.43 -1.65 24.26
N VAL A 599 2.80 -2.80 24.16
CA VAL A 599 3.22 -4.02 24.86
C VAL A 599 4.28 -4.80 24.10
N SER A 600 4.99 -5.71 24.78
CA SER A 600 5.94 -6.63 24.14
C SER A 600 5.28 -7.50 23.07
N ASP A 601 6.06 -7.97 22.08
CA ASP A 601 5.53 -8.83 21.00
C ASP A 601 4.91 -10.13 21.53
N ALA A 602 5.49 -10.70 22.60
CA ALA A 602 4.93 -11.88 23.23
C ALA A 602 3.53 -11.63 23.83
N LEU A 603 3.31 -10.47 24.47
CA LEU A 603 1.99 -10.13 25.01
C LEU A 603 1.01 -9.75 23.90
N LEU A 604 1.45 -9.03 22.88
CA LEU A 604 0.64 -8.75 21.68
C LEU A 604 0.19 -10.05 21.00
N SER A 605 1.12 -11.00 20.83
CA SER A 605 0.84 -12.33 20.29
C SER A 605 -0.25 -13.06 21.08
N ALA A 606 -0.17 -13.05 22.42
CA ALA A 606 -1.15 -13.67 23.28
C ALA A 606 -2.55 -13.03 23.16
N VAL A 607 -2.62 -11.69 23.07
CA VAL A 607 -3.90 -10.98 22.87
C VAL A 607 -4.52 -11.32 21.53
N ILE A 608 -3.72 -11.36 20.47
CA ILE A 608 -4.20 -11.71 19.13
C ILE A 608 -4.64 -13.18 19.08
N ASP A 609 -3.89 -14.11 19.69
CA ASP A 609 -4.29 -15.51 19.81
C ASP A 609 -5.64 -15.67 20.53
N ASP A 610 -5.82 -14.99 21.65
CA ASP A 610 -7.08 -15.01 22.42
C ASP A 610 -8.27 -14.55 21.56
N ALA A 611 -8.09 -13.45 20.81
CA ALA A 611 -9.14 -12.91 19.95
C ALA A 611 -9.46 -13.84 18.76
N LEU A 612 -8.44 -14.38 18.08
CA LEU A 612 -8.60 -15.30 16.94
C LEU A 612 -9.26 -16.61 17.37
N GLN A 613 -8.83 -17.18 18.51
CA GLN A 613 -9.41 -18.39 19.07
C GLN A 613 -10.86 -18.18 19.50
N ASP A 614 -11.18 -17.09 20.22
CA ASP A 614 -12.54 -16.77 20.64
C ASP A 614 -13.49 -16.55 19.45
N ALA A 615 -12.96 -16.10 18.31
CA ALA A 615 -13.69 -15.95 17.05
C ALA A 615 -13.78 -17.24 16.22
N GLY A 616 -13.05 -18.29 16.59
CA GLY A 616 -12.97 -19.53 15.82
C GLY A 616 -12.37 -19.34 14.42
N VAL A 617 -11.30 -18.50 14.32
CA VAL A 617 -10.61 -18.26 13.07
C VAL A 617 -9.76 -19.48 12.69
N GLU A 618 -9.82 -19.84 11.41
CA GLU A 618 -8.97 -20.88 10.80
C GLU A 618 -7.86 -20.25 9.95
N ASN A 619 -6.72 -20.91 9.87
CA ASN A 619 -5.61 -20.51 9.00
C ASN A 619 -5.79 -21.04 7.56
N ALA A 620 -4.85 -20.72 6.68
CA ALA A 620 -4.89 -21.14 5.27
C ALA A 620 -4.84 -22.67 5.07
N LEU A 621 -4.38 -23.43 6.08
CA LEU A 621 -4.38 -24.91 6.06
C LEU A 621 -5.75 -25.48 6.46
N GLY A 622 -6.71 -24.66 6.91
CA GLY A 622 -7.98 -25.09 7.45
C GLY A 622 -7.90 -25.59 8.89
N GLU A 623 -6.87 -25.15 9.62
CA GLU A 623 -6.67 -25.49 11.02
C GLU A 623 -7.12 -24.34 11.92
N ALA A 624 -7.78 -24.63 13.03
CA ALA A 624 -8.10 -23.64 14.04
C ALA A 624 -6.82 -23.01 14.60
N VAL A 625 -6.80 -21.67 14.69
CA VAL A 625 -5.69 -20.97 15.36
C VAL A 625 -5.68 -21.31 16.84
N LEU A 626 -4.53 -21.80 17.32
CA LEU A 626 -4.33 -22.17 18.71
C LEU A 626 -3.23 -21.28 19.33
N PRO A 627 -3.39 -20.90 20.62
CA PRO A 627 -2.40 -20.08 21.31
C PRO A 627 -0.99 -20.67 21.26
N GLY A 628 -0.01 -19.82 20.93
CA GLY A 628 1.39 -20.20 20.89
C GLY A 628 1.77 -21.21 19.80
N ARG A 629 0.92 -21.43 18.80
CA ARG A 629 1.18 -22.36 17.69
C ARG A 629 1.20 -21.66 16.32
N PRO A 630 2.18 -20.81 16.03
CA PRO A 630 2.36 -20.26 14.70
C PRO A 630 2.76 -21.34 13.70
N LEU A 631 2.71 -21.01 12.42
CA LEU A 631 3.32 -21.83 11.35
C LEU A 631 4.85 -21.93 11.56
N PRO A 632 5.53 -22.89 10.92
CA PRO A 632 6.99 -22.95 10.91
C PRO A 632 7.60 -21.58 10.54
N VAL A 633 8.70 -21.22 11.21
CA VAL A 633 9.35 -19.92 11.04
C VAL A 633 9.69 -19.68 9.56
N GLY A 634 9.27 -18.53 9.04
CA GLY A 634 9.50 -18.14 7.65
C GLY A 634 8.55 -18.78 6.64
N LEU A 635 7.67 -19.68 7.06
CA LEU A 635 6.65 -20.22 6.17
C LEU A 635 5.45 -19.28 6.09
N GLU A 636 5.08 -18.89 4.90
CA GLU A 636 3.86 -18.23 4.56
C GLU A 636 2.88 -19.21 3.92
N ALA A 637 1.63 -19.17 4.35
CA ALA A 637 0.55 -19.97 3.78
C ALA A 637 -0.64 -19.05 3.44
N VAL A 638 -1.05 -19.06 2.18
CA VAL A 638 -2.15 -18.23 1.66
C VAL A 638 -3.08 -19.10 0.82
N ARG A 639 -4.38 -18.93 1.01
CA ARG A 639 -5.39 -19.58 0.17
C ARG A 639 -6.03 -18.57 -0.77
N ARG A 640 -5.86 -18.79 -2.08
CA ARG A 640 -6.46 -17.99 -3.14
C ARG A 640 -7.43 -18.86 -3.94
N GLY A 641 -8.74 -18.66 -3.76
CA GLY A 641 -9.76 -19.59 -4.25
C GLY A 641 -9.51 -21.01 -3.75
N SER A 642 -9.43 -21.98 -4.64
CA SER A 642 -9.11 -23.37 -4.30
C SER A 642 -7.60 -23.67 -4.16
N ALA A 643 -6.73 -22.73 -4.56
CA ALA A 643 -5.28 -22.93 -4.52
C ALA A 643 -4.70 -22.54 -3.15
N LEU A 644 -3.88 -23.42 -2.60
CA LEU A 644 -3.07 -23.17 -1.40
C LEU A 644 -1.63 -22.88 -1.82
N PHE A 645 -1.17 -21.68 -1.48
CA PHE A 645 0.22 -21.27 -1.68
C PHE A 645 1.00 -21.54 -0.39
N LEU A 646 2.14 -22.21 -0.49
CA LEU A 646 3.12 -22.39 0.57
C LEU A 646 4.44 -21.81 0.09
N LEU A 647 4.91 -20.75 0.77
CA LEU A 647 6.10 -19.99 0.40
C LEU A 647 7.07 -20.02 1.59
N ASN A 648 8.26 -20.60 1.40
CA ASN A 648 9.25 -20.65 2.47
C ASN A 648 10.30 -19.54 2.30
N HIS A 649 10.12 -18.47 3.04
CA HIS A 649 11.05 -17.33 3.14
C HIS A 649 12.17 -17.58 4.17
N GLY A 650 12.06 -18.65 4.95
CA GLY A 650 13.03 -19.01 6.00
C GLY A 650 14.28 -19.66 5.47
N SER A 651 15.22 -19.92 6.37
CA SER A 651 16.50 -20.58 6.10
C SER A 651 16.49 -22.10 6.31
N GLU A 652 15.40 -22.64 6.86
CA GLU A 652 15.25 -24.08 7.13
C GLU A 652 14.02 -24.64 6.42
N ALA A 653 14.01 -25.98 6.21
CA ALA A 653 12.88 -26.66 5.61
C ALA A 653 11.66 -26.64 6.54
N ALA A 654 10.53 -26.12 6.05
CA ALA A 654 9.28 -26.05 6.79
C ALA A 654 8.46 -27.32 6.62
N GLN A 655 8.17 -28.02 7.72
CA GLN A 655 7.33 -29.22 7.71
C GLN A 655 5.86 -28.83 7.85
N VAL A 656 5.01 -29.30 6.95
CA VAL A 656 3.57 -29.00 6.92
C VAL A 656 2.77 -30.28 6.74
N THR A 657 1.62 -30.34 7.40
CA THR A 657 0.61 -31.39 7.16
C THR A 657 -0.54 -30.79 6.35
N LEU A 658 -0.73 -31.29 5.13
CA LEU A 658 -1.82 -30.86 4.25
C LEU A 658 -3.15 -31.53 4.64
N PRO A 659 -4.29 -30.89 4.39
CA PRO A 659 -5.61 -31.48 4.67
C PRO A 659 -5.88 -32.75 3.86
N ALA A 660 -5.34 -32.84 2.65
CA ALA A 660 -5.48 -33.97 1.73
C ALA A 660 -4.22 -34.14 0.88
N THR A 661 -4.18 -35.19 0.06
CA THR A 661 -3.26 -35.26 -1.09
C THR A 661 -3.68 -34.21 -2.12
N MET A 662 -2.74 -33.41 -2.61
CA MET A 662 -2.98 -32.29 -3.51
C MET A 662 -2.07 -32.36 -4.74
N HIS A 663 -2.39 -31.58 -5.76
CA HIS A 663 -1.58 -31.48 -6.99
C HIS A 663 -0.83 -30.14 -6.99
N ASP A 664 0.49 -30.17 -7.17
CA ASP A 664 1.32 -28.97 -7.29
C ASP A 664 1.38 -28.48 -8.73
N LEU A 665 0.84 -27.29 -8.98
CA LEU A 665 0.82 -26.67 -10.30
C LEU A 665 2.20 -26.33 -10.84
N LEU A 666 3.17 -26.01 -9.96
CA LEU A 666 4.53 -25.62 -10.37
C LEU A 666 5.34 -26.80 -10.90
N THR A 667 5.22 -27.97 -10.27
CA THR A 667 5.94 -29.18 -10.65
C THR A 667 5.12 -30.17 -11.47
N ASN A 668 3.80 -29.92 -11.55
CA ASN A 668 2.83 -30.83 -12.18
C ASN A 668 2.88 -32.25 -11.59
N SER A 669 2.95 -32.34 -10.26
CA SER A 669 3.08 -33.60 -9.54
C SER A 669 2.10 -33.69 -8.36
N GLU A 670 1.74 -34.93 -8.00
CA GLU A 670 0.96 -35.24 -6.83
C GLU A 670 1.81 -35.12 -5.56
N VAL A 671 1.27 -34.50 -4.52
CA VAL A 671 1.91 -34.21 -3.25
C VAL A 671 1.11 -34.84 -2.12
N GLY A 672 1.74 -35.71 -1.34
CA GLY A 672 1.13 -36.37 -0.18
C GLY A 672 0.89 -35.38 0.98
N ARG A 673 0.17 -35.85 2.02
CA ARG A 673 -0.21 -35.01 3.15
C ARG A 673 0.97 -34.45 3.97
N ALA A 674 2.05 -35.14 4.11
CA ALA A 674 3.25 -34.67 4.81
C ALA A 674 4.23 -34.08 3.80
N VAL A 675 4.52 -32.79 3.89
CA VAL A 675 5.40 -32.08 2.95
C VAL A 675 6.47 -31.29 3.68
N ALA A 676 7.63 -31.16 3.04
CA ALA A 676 8.73 -30.31 3.48
C ALA A 676 8.98 -29.25 2.41
N VAL A 677 8.62 -28.00 2.69
CA VAL A 677 8.90 -26.87 1.80
C VAL A 677 10.32 -26.40 2.06
N GLN A 678 11.21 -26.55 1.08
CA GLN A 678 12.62 -26.20 1.21
C GLN A 678 12.83 -24.69 1.31
N PRO A 679 13.94 -24.19 1.89
CA PRO A 679 14.28 -22.76 1.89
C PRO A 679 14.25 -22.18 0.47
N GLY A 680 13.59 -21.03 0.29
CA GLY A 680 13.45 -20.37 -1.00
C GLY A 680 12.53 -21.07 -1.98
N ALA A 681 11.85 -22.16 -1.58
CA ALA A 681 10.91 -22.89 -2.42
C ALA A 681 9.47 -22.39 -2.22
N ALA A 682 8.67 -22.63 -3.26
CA ALA A 682 7.23 -22.43 -3.24
C ALA A 682 6.51 -23.67 -3.76
N MET A 683 5.31 -23.92 -3.26
CA MET A 683 4.35 -24.88 -3.77
C MET A 683 3.00 -24.18 -4.00
N VAL A 684 2.34 -24.50 -5.10
CA VAL A 684 0.99 -24.00 -5.40
C VAL A 684 0.07 -25.20 -5.61
N LEU A 685 -0.70 -25.49 -4.59
CA LEU A 685 -1.39 -26.76 -4.42
C LEU A 685 -2.90 -26.59 -4.68
N ILE A 686 -3.46 -27.43 -5.53
CA ILE A 686 -4.91 -27.52 -5.73
C ILE A 686 -5.39 -28.93 -5.32
N GLU A 687 -6.65 -29.06 -4.96
CA GLU A 687 -7.24 -30.37 -4.76
C GLU A 687 -7.15 -31.18 -6.06
N GLY A 688 -6.84 -32.47 -5.94
CA GLY A 688 -6.62 -33.32 -7.09
C GLY A 688 -7.81 -33.26 -8.04
N LEU A 689 -7.56 -33.01 -9.31
CA LEU A 689 -8.57 -33.15 -10.36
C LEU A 689 -9.02 -34.62 -10.32
N THR A 690 -10.19 -34.88 -9.75
CA THR A 690 -10.91 -36.13 -10.01
C THR A 690 -11.12 -36.19 -11.51
N GLN A 691 -10.39 -37.13 -12.18
CA GLN A 691 -10.50 -37.41 -13.61
C GLN A 691 -11.94 -37.73 -13.99
#